data_ba8e2c33b0707b66a2aaa4826c549ad4
#
_entry.id   ba8e2c33b0707b66a2aaa4826c549ad4
#
_cell.length_a   1.000
_cell.length_b   1.000
_cell.length_c   1.000
_cell.angle_alpha   90.00
_cell.angle_beta   90.00
_cell.angle_gamma   90.00
#
_symmetry.space_group_name_H-M   'P 1'
#
loop_
_entity.id
_entity.type
_entity.pdbx_description
1 polymer ?
#
loop_
_entity_poly.entity_id
_entity_poly.type
_entity_poly.pdbx_seq_one_letter_code
_entity_poly.pdbx_strand_id
1 'polypeptide(L)'
;MEMEAAPTEEQEEREEEGDEKEAEDDEEEWEERCELKFRDGTDPIDLVQEAHDGVELFHRFEQLKYEALAERKRKALQDQHQFPDREGPSKKPRQDEFLGATMEEIEEMMNFGSRRRRSRGSRGKKGRRKGSRKKLKPEVSRKIGDATLHYASGKYKEAIPLLYEVVRLAPNVSDGYYLLGLIHDSLGNRKRALNFHMIAAFLSRKDASLWKKLVAWSIEKGDVAQVKYCLSKAIIADPDDVGLKFDGALLYFKAGEFLKAAELYEQILGVSPENVEARKMAAKMYRKCGRTEKGIQILEDYVNADKQKSDLSVIDLLITLYMSNDEHTKALKQIEKYLATLESEKLPFHLEAKGTMCSAHLGDMGHAEVFLQHVPLEATKETIDVVAEVADSFFEMGKYDYALKFYFKLECITDDPDGDLYKKIARCYISLKERSKAIPFFYKALNKMEENVEIRLTLASILLEERKEDETVLLLSPPLNSEHLNSQSKSWWHNGQIKIQLARIYHSKGMLESFTNTIFSSVRDTLIIESINQKVRPKKELSEHDLLGRAELYGKQESDSVFCKFRPLATPPELLKANRAKKELQKRADLKEQKKVAAIASGLEWHSDDSDEEEPQRREKQEPPLPGFLQKQENHQLLVDLCKALASLHRYWEALEIINKTLKVAHDDIISSQRKEELRSLGAQIAYGMTDPKHGFDYVKYVVQQNPYSNAAWNCYYKVISRLEDRYSRHNKFIRNMRNTRNDCIQPIIISGHQFNSLSQHQAATADYLEAYKIQPDNPLINLCIGTSLINLALGFRLKNKHHCILQGFAFLYKYLRLCDNSQEAFYNIARAYQHVGLVTLAASYYEKVSAMKEKDEPVPKLPYEKPLPVPDQQDAKSNYCDLRREAAYNLHLIYKKSGAVDLARQILKNHCAV
;
A
#
# COMPACT_ATOMS: atom_id res chain seq x y z
N MET A 1 17.82 40.37 -10.98
CA MET A 1 17.42 40.25 -9.57
C MET A 1 16.41 39.12 -9.56
N GLU A 2 16.91 37.93 -9.39
CA GLU A 2 16.13 36.70 -9.19
C GLU A 2 15.55 36.77 -7.78
N MET A 3 14.25 36.71 -7.68
CA MET A 3 13.55 36.50 -6.42
C MET A 3 13.25 35.01 -6.31
N GLU A 4 13.97 34.34 -5.41
CA GLU A 4 13.72 32.97 -5.01
C GLU A 4 12.24 32.79 -4.60
N ALA A 5 11.61 31.84 -5.24
CA ALA A 5 10.27 31.39 -4.88
C ALA A 5 10.36 30.61 -3.56
N ALA A 6 9.51 30.92 -2.61
CA ALA A 6 9.38 30.14 -1.38
C ALA A 6 8.97 28.68 -1.73
N PRO A 7 9.59 27.68 -1.10
CA PRO A 7 9.30 26.29 -1.38
C PRO A 7 7.84 25.95 -1.08
N THR A 8 7.26 25.09 -1.93
CA THR A 8 5.92 24.55 -1.71
C THR A 8 5.95 23.50 -0.58
N GLU A 9 4.81 23.31 0.11
CA GLU A 9 4.67 22.29 1.17
C GLU A 9 5.19 20.89 0.76
N GLU A 10 5.16 20.54 -0.55
CA GLU A 10 5.72 19.28 -1.09
C GLU A 10 7.27 19.29 -1.19
N GLN A 11 7.91 20.46 -1.24
CA GLN A 11 9.37 20.55 -1.18
C GLN A 11 9.88 20.51 0.26
N GLU A 12 9.13 21.08 1.19
CA GLU A 12 9.42 20.97 2.64
C GLU A 12 9.28 19.49 3.11
N GLU A 13 8.27 18.73 2.59
CA GLU A 13 8.13 17.30 2.92
C GLU A 13 9.27 16.45 2.33
N ARG A 14 9.83 16.82 1.17
CA ARG A 14 10.97 16.08 0.57
C ARG A 14 12.31 16.43 1.22
N GLU A 15 12.49 17.64 1.69
CA GLU A 15 13.67 18.02 2.48
C GLU A 15 13.61 17.39 3.87
N GLU A 16 12.41 17.26 4.49
CA GLU A 16 12.24 16.53 5.76
C GLU A 16 12.52 15.03 5.62
N GLU A 17 12.18 14.38 4.47
CA GLU A 17 12.53 12.98 4.20
C GLU A 17 14.03 12.78 3.89
N GLY A 18 14.72 13.79 3.36
CA GLY A 18 16.16 13.78 3.11
C GLY A 18 16.96 13.86 4.42
N ASP A 19 16.58 14.78 5.29
CA ASP A 19 17.22 14.97 6.59
C ASP A 19 16.98 13.79 7.56
N GLU A 20 15.81 13.09 7.44
CA GLU A 20 15.54 11.87 8.22
C GLU A 20 16.40 10.68 7.78
N LYS A 21 16.75 10.57 6.49
CA LYS A 21 17.65 9.52 6.00
C LYS A 21 19.11 9.74 6.40
N GLU A 22 19.60 10.98 6.34
CA GLU A 22 20.96 11.30 6.82
C GLU A 22 21.09 11.11 8.34
N ALA A 23 20.01 11.33 9.11
CA ALA A 23 19.97 11.03 10.55
C ALA A 23 19.91 9.54 10.87
N GLU A 24 19.26 8.72 9.99
CA GLU A 24 19.22 7.26 10.13
C GLU A 24 20.60 6.63 9.84
N ASP A 25 21.29 7.12 8.82
CA ASP A 25 22.67 6.66 8.50
C ASP A 25 23.67 7.04 9.61
N ASP A 26 23.52 8.20 10.25
CA ASP A 26 24.35 8.62 11.41
C ASP A 26 24.02 7.81 12.68
N GLU A 27 22.78 7.35 12.90
CA GLU A 27 22.40 6.49 14.04
C GLU A 27 22.94 5.04 13.84
N GLU A 28 22.90 4.47 12.62
CA GLU A 28 23.51 3.18 12.34
C GLU A 28 25.05 3.23 12.53
N GLU A 29 25.71 4.31 12.13
CA GLU A 29 27.15 4.51 12.36
C GLU A 29 27.48 4.72 13.85
N TRP A 30 26.53 5.21 14.67
CA TRP A 30 26.67 5.36 16.12
C TRP A 30 26.46 4.04 16.88
N GLU A 31 25.51 3.19 16.45
CA GLU A 31 25.30 1.85 17.00
C GLU A 31 26.51 0.95 16.70
N GLU A 32 27.14 1.04 15.51
CA GLU A 32 28.39 0.32 15.21
C GLU A 32 29.57 0.77 16.07
N ARG A 33 29.59 2.01 16.56
CA ARG A 33 30.67 2.51 17.47
C ARG A 33 30.49 2.09 18.93
N CYS A 34 29.34 1.62 19.33
CA CYS A 34 29.06 1.12 20.69
C CYS A 34 29.23 -0.41 20.79
N GLU A 35 30.20 -1.00 20.09
CA GLU A 35 30.54 -2.41 20.22
C GLU A 35 31.01 -2.76 21.63
N LEU A 36 30.20 -3.52 22.36
CA LEU A 36 30.58 -4.11 23.64
C LEU A 36 31.63 -5.20 23.41
N LYS A 37 32.87 -4.87 23.59
CA LYS A 37 33.99 -5.83 23.48
C LYS A 37 34.10 -6.69 24.72
N PHE A 38 34.18 -8.02 24.55
CA PHE A 38 34.35 -9.00 25.66
C PHE A 38 35.55 -8.68 26.60
N ARG A 39 36.47 -7.82 26.16
CA ARG A 39 37.62 -7.31 26.91
C ARG A 39 37.37 -6.01 27.65
N ASP A 40 36.35 -5.29 27.34
CA ASP A 40 36.06 -3.94 27.88
C ASP A 40 35.15 -3.98 29.12
N GLY A 41 35.06 -5.11 29.81
CA GLY A 41 34.39 -5.25 31.09
C GLY A 41 32.95 -5.76 31.05
N THR A 42 32.45 -6.19 29.90
CA THR A 42 31.13 -6.85 29.84
C THR A 42 31.17 -8.20 30.52
N ASP A 43 30.39 -8.40 31.55
CA ASP A 43 30.28 -9.68 32.25
C ASP A 43 29.54 -10.69 31.37
N PRO A 44 30.12 -11.87 31.05
CA PRO A 44 29.42 -12.91 30.30
C PRO A 44 28.09 -13.35 30.95
N ILE A 45 27.87 -13.02 32.20
CA ILE A 45 26.67 -13.35 32.98
C ILE A 45 25.57 -12.32 32.70
N ASP A 46 25.94 -11.05 32.54
CA ASP A 46 24.98 -9.99 32.25
C ASP A 46 24.31 -10.23 30.87
N LEU A 47 25.06 -10.79 29.93
CA LEU A 47 24.50 -11.23 28.62
C LEU A 47 23.40 -12.28 28.75
N VAL A 48 23.41 -13.10 29.82
CA VAL A 48 22.40 -14.14 30.04
C VAL A 48 21.26 -13.64 30.94
N GLN A 49 21.47 -12.54 31.66
CA GLN A 49 20.46 -11.91 32.52
C GLN A 49 19.61 -10.86 31.81
N GLU A 50 20.11 -10.28 30.72
CA GLU A 50 19.32 -9.38 29.88
C GLU A 50 18.10 -10.12 29.29
N ALA A 51 16.98 -9.43 29.17
CA ALA A 51 15.65 -9.99 28.92
C ALA A 51 15.46 -10.60 27.50
N HIS A 52 16.49 -10.73 26.70
CA HIS A 52 16.39 -11.32 25.36
C HIS A 52 16.38 -12.85 25.40
N ASP A 53 15.35 -13.44 24.83
CA ASP A 53 15.12 -14.89 24.81
C ASP A 53 15.69 -15.56 23.54
N GLY A 54 16.46 -16.60 23.71
CA GLY A 54 16.72 -17.58 22.64
C GLY A 54 17.89 -17.29 21.70
N VAL A 55 17.69 -17.41 20.40
CA VAL A 55 18.75 -17.39 19.36
C VAL A 55 19.44 -16.03 19.25
N GLU A 56 18.75 -14.93 19.51
CA GLU A 56 19.33 -13.58 19.43
C GLU A 56 20.45 -13.36 20.45
N LEU A 57 20.23 -13.77 21.69
CA LEU A 57 21.26 -13.69 22.75
C LEU A 57 22.49 -14.52 22.41
N PHE A 58 22.26 -15.67 21.77
CA PHE A 58 23.33 -16.54 21.34
C PHE A 58 24.09 -15.97 20.13
N HIS A 59 23.41 -15.35 19.15
CA HIS A 59 24.05 -14.65 18.06
C HIS A 59 24.92 -13.50 18.55
N ARG A 60 24.47 -12.76 19.55
CA ARG A 60 25.27 -11.71 20.19
C ARG A 60 26.55 -12.26 20.83
N PHE A 61 26.46 -13.39 21.53
CA PHE A 61 27.64 -14.11 22.10
C PHE A 61 28.56 -14.63 20.99
N GLU A 62 28.01 -15.16 19.92
CA GLU A 62 28.77 -15.66 18.76
C GLU A 62 29.48 -14.49 18.03
N GLN A 63 28.82 -13.37 17.83
CA GLN A 63 29.37 -12.13 17.27
C GLN A 63 30.57 -11.63 18.08
N LEU A 64 30.42 -11.44 19.39
CA LEU A 64 31.50 -10.99 20.27
C LEU A 64 32.76 -11.90 20.21
N LYS A 65 32.53 -13.20 19.99
CA LYS A 65 33.64 -14.16 19.85
C LYS A 65 34.36 -14.06 18.50
N TYR A 66 33.62 -13.81 17.41
CA TYR A 66 34.19 -13.62 16.07
C TYR A 66 34.95 -12.29 15.97
N GLU A 67 34.45 -11.23 16.57
CA GLU A 67 35.14 -9.96 16.66
C GLU A 67 36.49 -10.06 17.42
N ALA A 68 36.49 -10.75 18.55
CA ALA A 68 37.73 -11.03 19.27
C ALA A 68 38.76 -11.82 18.45
N LEU A 69 38.31 -12.71 17.56
CA LEU A 69 39.18 -13.44 16.61
C LEU A 69 39.63 -12.53 15.46
N ALA A 70 38.81 -11.69 14.94
CA ALA A 70 39.12 -10.74 13.88
C ALA A 70 40.15 -9.69 14.35
N GLU A 71 39.99 -9.20 15.58
CA GLU A 71 40.93 -8.26 16.20
C GLU A 71 42.33 -8.88 16.45
N ARG A 72 42.35 -10.15 16.88
CA ARG A 72 43.64 -10.90 16.97
C ARG A 72 44.31 -11.03 15.62
N LYS A 73 43.56 -11.22 14.54
CA LYS A 73 44.07 -11.31 13.19
C LYS A 73 44.58 -9.96 12.67
N ARG A 74 43.87 -8.86 12.97
CA ARG A 74 44.32 -7.50 12.66
C ARG A 74 45.64 -7.17 13.41
N LYS A 75 45.73 -7.47 14.71
CA LYS A 75 46.95 -7.29 15.50
C LYS A 75 48.11 -8.11 14.95
N ALA A 76 47.89 -9.37 14.61
CA ALA A 76 48.91 -10.23 14.02
C ALA A 76 49.42 -9.76 12.64
N LEU A 77 48.54 -9.09 11.86
CA LEU A 77 48.89 -8.45 10.58
C LEU A 77 49.64 -7.13 10.80
N GLN A 78 49.27 -6.35 11.82
CA GLN A 78 50.00 -5.13 12.20
C GLN A 78 51.39 -5.43 12.75
N ASP A 79 51.55 -6.49 13.53
CA ASP A 79 52.83 -6.95 14.06
C ASP A 79 53.76 -7.47 12.94
N GLN A 80 53.25 -8.00 11.85
CA GLN A 80 54.03 -8.39 10.65
C GLN A 80 54.54 -7.19 9.83
N HIS A 81 53.97 -6.01 9.95
CA HIS A 81 54.40 -4.80 9.26
C HIS A 81 55.50 -3.99 10.01
N GLN A 82 55.88 -4.42 11.25
CA GLN A 82 56.88 -3.71 12.04
C GLN A 82 58.30 -4.24 11.92
N PHE A 83 58.60 -5.23 11.05
CA PHE A 83 59.97 -5.65 10.76
C PHE A 83 60.32 -5.32 9.31
N PRO A 84 61.34 -4.45 9.08
CA PRO A 84 61.81 -4.16 7.73
C PRO A 84 62.87 -5.21 7.29
N ASP A 85 62.90 -5.40 5.95
CA ASP A 85 63.94 -5.95 5.11
C ASP A 85 64.15 -7.47 5.04
N ARG A 86 63.63 -8.00 3.93
CA ARG A 86 64.38 -8.83 2.97
C ARG A 86 63.70 -8.87 1.62
N GLU A 87 64.43 -8.37 0.60
CA GLU A 87 64.04 -8.22 -0.79
C GLU A 87 63.67 -9.54 -1.49
N GLY A 88 62.60 -9.49 -2.29
CA GLY A 88 62.29 -10.45 -3.33
C GLY A 88 61.09 -9.90 -4.19
N PRO A 89 61.04 -10.14 -5.53
CA PRO A 89 60.49 -9.21 -6.50
C PRO A 89 58.98 -9.09 -6.48
N SER A 90 58.59 -7.84 -6.64
CA SER A 90 57.27 -7.27 -6.65
C SER A 90 56.27 -7.87 -7.66
N LYS A 91 55.07 -8.20 -7.20
CA LYS A 91 53.83 -8.08 -7.98
C LYS A 91 52.94 -7.08 -7.27
N LYS A 92 52.64 -5.97 -7.96
CA LYS A 92 51.78 -4.91 -7.50
C LYS A 92 50.38 -5.45 -7.18
N PRO A 93 49.79 -5.15 -6.00
CA PRO A 93 48.38 -5.39 -5.78
C PRO A 93 47.56 -4.21 -6.33
N ARG A 94 46.45 -4.54 -7.00
CA ARG A 94 45.40 -3.60 -7.35
C ARG A 94 44.74 -3.11 -6.05
N GLN A 95 44.54 -1.83 -5.97
CA GLN A 95 43.64 -1.20 -5.01
C GLN A 95 42.21 -1.63 -5.37
N ASP A 96 41.65 -2.49 -4.54
CA ASP A 96 40.20 -2.71 -4.48
C ASP A 96 39.79 -2.60 -3.02
N GLU A 97 38.74 -1.89 -2.80
CA GLU A 97 38.12 -1.44 -1.57
C GLU A 97 37.90 -2.59 -0.58
N PHE A 98 38.32 -2.37 0.65
CA PHE A 98 38.06 -3.26 1.79
C PHE A 98 36.63 -3.06 2.28
N LEU A 99 35.70 -3.78 1.70
CA LEU A 99 34.44 -4.10 2.34
C LEU A 99 34.67 -5.27 3.30
N GLY A 100 34.25 -5.13 4.55
CA GLY A 100 34.37 -6.16 5.58
C GLY A 100 33.69 -7.44 5.13
N ALA A 101 34.36 -8.57 5.33
CA ALA A 101 33.86 -9.89 4.97
C ALA A 101 32.55 -10.16 5.73
N THR A 102 31.52 -10.53 4.98
CA THR A 102 30.21 -10.92 5.54
C THR A 102 30.34 -12.22 6.34
N MET A 103 29.39 -12.42 7.26
CA MET A 103 29.32 -13.62 8.12
C MET A 103 29.33 -14.93 7.29
N GLU A 104 28.75 -14.93 6.10
CA GLU A 104 28.73 -16.04 5.15
C GLU A 104 30.10 -16.36 4.55
N GLU A 105 30.90 -15.35 4.22
CA GLU A 105 32.26 -15.53 3.72
C GLU A 105 33.22 -16.08 4.79
N ILE A 106 33.00 -15.73 6.05
CA ILE A 106 33.75 -16.26 7.19
C ILE A 106 33.36 -17.72 7.44
N GLU A 107 32.13 -18.08 7.27
CA GLU A 107 31.63 -19.44 7.40
C GLU A 107 32.12 -20.34 6.25
N GLU A 108 32.17 -19.81 5.02
CA GLU A 108 32.71 -20.48 3.84
C GLU A 108 34.24 -20.71 3.98
N MET A 109 34.99 -19.76 4.52
CA MET A 109 36.45 -19.93 4.81
C MET A 109 36.70 -20.94 5.93
N MET A 110 35.81 -21.13 6.87
CA MET A 110 35.93 -22.15 7.93
C MET A 110 35.56 -23.54 7.42
N ASN A 111 34.66 -23.65 6.41
CA ASN A 111 34.32 -24.94 5.79
C ASN A 111 35.33 -25.42 4.75
N PHE A 112 36.17 -24.56 4.20
CA PHE A 112 37.20 -24.93 3.22
C PHE A 112 38.34 -25.81 3.77
N GLY A 113 38.42 -26.05 5.07
CA GLY A 113 39.41 -26.90 5.72
C GLY A 113 39.18 -28.40 5.58
N SER A 114 38.05 -28.88 5.07
CA SER A 114 37.72 -30.31 5.08
C SER A 114 37.58 -30.98 3.70
N ARG A 115 37.67 -30.28 2.59
CA ARG A 115 37.54 -30.87 1.25
C ARG A 115 38.75 -30.58 0.39
N ARG A 116 39.81 -31.42 0.51
CA ARG A 116 40.70 -31.94 -0.57
C ARG A 116 41.81 -32.81 0.00
N ARG A 117 41.49 -34.08 0.25
CA ARG A 117 42.55 -35.13 0.22
C ARG A 117 42.66 -35.66 -1.21
N ARG A 118 43.43 -35.01 -2.04
CA ARG A 118 44.05 -35.66 -3.19
C ARG A 118 45.23 -36.46 -2.71
N SER A 119 45.22 -37.78 -2.96
CA SER A 119 46.29 -38.71 -2.75
C SER A 119 47.55 -38.23 -3.44
N ARG A 120 48.64 -38.04 -2.67
CA ARG A 120 50.03 -38.10 -3.16
C ARG A 120 50.92 -38.68 -2.07
N GLY A 121 51.54 -39.73 -2.46
CA GLY A 121 52.65 -40.54 -2.01
C GLY A 121 53.34 -40.16 -0.70
N SER A 122 53.41 -41.18 0.09
CA SER A 122 54.43 -41.57 1.06
C SER A 122 55.70 -40.71 1.11
N ARG A 123 55.81 -39.92 2.18
CA ARG A 123 57.12 -39.74 2.88
C ARG A 123 56.84 -39.47 4.34
N GLY A 124 57.36 -40.35 5.20
CA GLY A 124 57.21 -40.35 6.64
C GLY A 124 57.63 -39.05 7.30
N LYS A 125 56.75 -38.47 8.09
CA LYS A 125 57.11 -37.48 9.12
C LYS A 125 56.53 -37.95 10.46
N LYS A 126 57.42 -37.98 11.42
CA LYS A 126 57.23 -38.33 12.79
C LYS A 126 55.94 -37.83 13.40
N GLY A 127 55.26 -38.73 14.12
CA GLY A 127 53.98 -38.47 14.77
C GLY A 127 54.01 -37.30 15.73
N ARG A 128 53.13 -36.34 15.39
CA ARG A 128 52.80 -35.25 16.29
C ARG A 128 51.92 -35.88 17.37
N ARG A 129 52.35 -35.89 18.62
CA ARG A 129 51.60 -36.36 19.79
C ARG A 129 50.23 -35.73 19.80
N LYS A 130 49.14 -36.52 19.94
CA LYS A 130 47.76 -36.10 20.18
C LYS A 130 47.78 -35.00 21.22
N GLY A 131 47.15 -33.86 20.89
CA GLY A 131 47.18 -32.62 21.64
C GLY A 131 46.80 -32.83 23.11
N SER A 132 47.69 -32.41 23.97
CA SER A 132 47.45 -32.22 25.40
C SER A 132 46.17 -31.35 25.53
N ARG A 133 45.15 -31.87 26.24
CA ARG A 133 44.08 -31.05 26.78
C ARG A 133 44.77 -29.90 27.52
N LYS A 134 44.46 -28.64 27.11
CA LYS A 134 44.95 -27.46 27.83
C LYS A 134 44.54 -27.63 29.27
N LYS A 135 45.55 -27.88 30.17
CA LYS A 135 45.28 -28.02 31.60
C LYS A 135 44.65 -26.72 32.08
N LEU A 136 43.42 -26.82 32.58
CA LEU A 136 42.71 -25.74 33.28
C LEU A 136 43.64 -25.25 34.42
N LYS A 137 43.57 -23.96 34.71
CA LYS A 137 44.25 -23.44 35.89
C LYS A 137 43.76 -24.24 37.11
N PRO A 138 44.64 -24.67 38.01
CA PRO A 138 44.25 -25.54 39.12
C PRO A 138 43.15 -24.97 39.99
N GLU A 139 43.08 -23.65 40.11
CA GLU A 139 42.01 -22.91 40.81
C GLU A 139 40.64 -23.08 40.16
N VAL A 140 40.57 -22.96 38.84
CA VAL A 140 39.33 -23.14 38.07
C VAL A 140 38.84 -24.57 38.13
N SER A 141 39.75 -25.55 38.04
CA SER A 141 39.42 -26.97 38.17
C SER A 141 38.87 -27.33 39.55
N ARG A 142 39.43 -26.72 40.59
CA ARG A 142 38.98 -26.92 41.96
C ARG A 142 37.54 -26.34 42.14
N LYS A 143 37.29 -25.09 41.73
CA LYS A 143 36.00 -24.48 41.86
C LYS A 143 34.92 -25.24 41.07
N ILE A 144 35.23 -25.78 39.87
CA ILE A 144 34.31 -26.66 39.13
C ILE A 144 34.04 -27.97 39.96
N GLY A 145 35.05 -28.55 40.57
CA GLY A 145 34.89 -29.73 41.42
C GLY A 145 34.01 -29.47 42.62
N ASP A 146 34.27 -28.38 43.36
CA ASP A 146 33.45 -27.96 44.50
C ASP A 146 32.00 -27.67 44.10
N ALA A 147 31.78 -26.95 42.99
CA ALA A 147 30.46 -26.70 42.48
C ALA A 147 29.71 -27.98 42.06
N THR A 148 30.42 -28.97 41.50
CA THR A 148 29.86 -30.27 41.14
C THR A 148 29.42 -31.05 42.38
N LEU A 149 30.20 -30.99 43.45
CA LEU A 149 29.83 -31.60 44.75
C LEU A 149 28.59 -30.93 45.37
N HIS A 150 28.50 -29.59 45.30
CA HIS A 150 27.32 -28.85 45.76
C HIS A 150 26.08 -29.18 44.91
N TYR A 151 26.24 -29.32 43.59
CA TYR A 151 25.17 -29.77 42.68
C TYR A 151 24.69 -31.20 43.08
N ALA A 152 25.59 -32.13 43.22
CA ALA A 152 25.28 -33.52 43.61
C ALA A 152 24.59 -33.62 44.98
N SER A 153 24.90 -32.67 45.88
CA SER A 153 24.29 -32.57 47.22
C SER A 153 22.95 -31.78 47.23
N GLY A 154 22.48 -31.30 46.09
CA GLY A 154 21.22 -30.50 45.98
C GLY A 154 21.36 -29.07 46.49
N LYS A 155 22.57 -28.59 46.82
CA LYS A 155 22.85 -27.25 47.35
C LYS A 155 23.05 -26.24 46.23
N TYR A 156 22.01 -26.00 45.41
CA TYR A 156 22.07 -25.17 44.22
C TYR A 156 22.46 -23.72 44.51
N LYS A 157 22.02 -23.14 45.64
CA LYS A 157 22.32 -21.74 46.00
C LYS A 157 23.81 -21.52 46.32
N GLU A 158 24.54 -22.56 46.78
CA GLU A 158 25.97 -22.49 47.05
C GLU A 158 26.79 -22.75 45.78
N ALA A 159 26.28 -23.56 44.83
CA ALA A 159 26.95 -23.90 43.58
C ALA A 159 26.95 -22.72 42.57
N ILE A 160 25.85 -21.95 42.49
CA ILE A 160 25.67 -20.87 41.52
C ILE A 160 26.78 -19.79 41.60
N PRO A 161 27.11 -19.19 42.77
CA PRO A 161 28.13 -18.16 42.87
C PRO A 161 29.52 -18.69 42.49
N LEU A 162 29.85 -19.94 42.84
CA LEU A 162 31.12 -20.57 42.44
C LEU A 162 31.21 -20.72 40.92
N LEU A 163 30.13 -21.13 40.28
CA LEU A 163 30.09 -21.29 38.84
C LEU A 163 30.13 -19.95 38.11
N TYR A 164 29.56 -18.90 38.68
CA TYR A 164 29.69 -17.54 38.12
C TYR A 164 31.11 -17.04 38.16
N GLU A 165 31.84 -17.29 39.25
CA GLU A 165 33.28 -17.00 39.31
C GLU A 165 34.06 -17.83 38.30
N VAL A 166 33.74 -19.12 38.11
CA VAL A 166 34.35 -19.95 37.06
C VAL A 166 34.14 -19.35 35.67
N VAL A 167 32.96 -18.92 35.36
CA VAL A 167 32.62 -18.29 34.05
C VAL A 167 33.39 -16.99 33.88
N ARG A 168 33.58 -16.17 34.92
CA ARG A 168 34.37 -14.95 34.89
C ARG A 168 35.87 -15.20 34.70
N LEU A 169 36.40 -16.20 35.43
CA LEU A 169 37.81 -16.55 35.34
C LEU A 169 38.18 -17.27 34.04
N ALA A 170 37.27 -18.03 33.47
CA ALA A 170 37.49 -18.85 32.30
C ALA A 170 36.24 -18.95 31.39
N PRO A 171 35.84 -17.88 30.70
CA PRO A 171 34.62 -17.80 29.89
C PRO A 171 34.57 -18.78 28.70
N ASN A 172 35.70 -19.41 28.35
CA ASN A 172 35.80 -20.37 27.23
C ASN A 172 35.69 -21.84 27.70
N VAL A 173 35.34 -22.10 28.96
CA VAL A 173 35.18 -23.46 29.50
C VAL A 173 33.73 -23.85 29.50
N SER A 174 33.39 -24.94 28.78
CA SER A 174 31.99 -25.41 28.61
C SER A 174 31.38 -25.91 29.92
N ASP A 175 32.22 -26.50 30.81
CA ASP A 175 31.77 -27.23 32.00
C ASP A 175 31.02 -26.30 32.98
N GLY A 176 31.48 -25.04 33.14
CA GLY A 176 30.79 -24.05 33.99
C GLY A 176 29.39 -23.71 33.52
N TYR A 177 29.21 -23.47 32.23
CA TYR A 177 27.90 -23.20 31.64
C TYR A 177 27.00 -24.43 31.64
N TYR A 178 27.58 -25.62 31.39
CA TYR A 178 26.83 -26.86 31.41
C TYR A 178 26.22 -27.14 32.80
N LEU A 179 27.02 -26.98 33.86
CA LEU A 179 26.54 -27.15 35.25
C LEU A 179 25.49 -26.08 35.63
N LEU A 180 25.67 -24.80 35.21
CA LEU A 180 24.65 -23.78 35.40
C LEU A 180 23.35 -24.15 34.70
N GLY A 181 23.44 -24.66 33.47
CA GLY A 181 22.28 -25.18 32.74
C GLY A 181 21.54 -26.27 33.47
N LEU A 182 22.28 -27.27 34.04
CA LEU A 182 21.68 -28.34 34.86
C LEU A 182 21.04 -27.83 36.14
N ILE A 183 21.66 -26.88 36.83
CA ILE A 183 21.11 -26.28 38.05
C ILE A 183 19.82 -25.52 37.76
N HIS A 184 19.80 -24.71 36.71
CA HIS A 184 18.61 -23.97 36.33
C HIS A 184 17.47 -24.88 35.84
N ASP A 185 17.80 -25.98 35.16
CA ASP A 185 16.81 -27.01 34.79
C ASP A 185 16.20 -27.66 36.06
N SER A 186 17.05 -28.03 37.06
CA SER A 186 16.58 -28.55 38.31
C SER A 186 15.74 -27.57 39.16
N LEU A 187 15.97 -26.28 39.01
CA LEU A 187 15.20 -25.18 39.62
C LEU A 187 13.94 -24.82 38.85
N GLY A 188 13.65 -25.49 37.74
CA GLY A 188 12.46 -25.23 36.88
C GLY A 188 12.58 -24.03 35.96
N ASN A 189 13.69 -23.33 35.96
CA ASN A 189 13.93 -22.15 35.09
C ASN A 189 14.42 -22.58 33.68
N ARG A 190 13.55 -23.25 32.91
CA ARG A 190 13.90 -23.82 31.60
C ARG A 190 14.47 -22.81 30.60
N LYS A 191 14.04 -21.56 30.65
CA LYS A 191 14.57 -20.51 29.72
C LYS A 191 16.07 -20.26 29.98
N ARG A 192 16.45 -20.02 31.21
CA ARG A 192 17.86 -19.84 31.61
C ARG A 192 18.70 -21.09 31.38
N ALA A 193 18.15 -22.28 31.71
CA ALA A 193 18.80 -23.55 31.46
C ALA A 193 19.13 -23.72 29.96
N LEU A 194 18.19 -23.37 29.06
CA LEU A 194 18.37 -23.44 27.65
C LEU A 194 19.52 -22.53 27.17
N ASN A 195 19.56 -21.27 27.63
CA ASN A 195 20.59 -20.30 27.26
C ASN A 195 21.98 -20.77 27.70
N PHE A 196 22.14 -21.26 28.93
CA PHE A 196 23.40 -21.80 29.43
C PHE A 196 23.85 -23.06 28.68
N HIS A 197 22.91 -23.97 28.38
CA HIS A 197 23.23 -25.16 27.58
C HIS A 197 23.57 -24.83 26.14
N MET A 198 22.97 -23.81 25.53
CA MET A 198 23.36 -23.36 24.19
C MET A 198 24.82 -22.86 24.16
N ILE A 199 25.23 -22.06 25.13
CA ILE A 199 26.62 -21.61 25.27
C ILE A 199 27.56 -22.78 25.50
N ALA A 200 27.20 -23.72 26.37
CA ALA A 200 27.97 -24.92 26.64
C ALA A 200 28.17 -25.79 25.38
N ALA A 201 27.08 -25.99 24.60
CA ALA A 201 27.11 -26.75 23.35
C ALA A 201 27.97 -26.09 22.29
N PHE A 202 27.92 -24.77 22.21
CA PHE A 202 28.76 -24.00 21.29
C PHE A 202 30.24 -24.09 21.64
N LEU A 203 30.60 -24.09 22.93
CA LEU A 203 31.94 -24.24 23.40
C LEU A 203 32.47 -25.66 23.19
N SER A 204 31.59 -26.67 23.31
CA SER A 204 31.88 -28.09 23.10
C SER A 204 31.35 -28.61 21.75
N ARG A 205 31.78 -28.01 20.64
CA ARG A 205 31.28 -28.22 19.27
C ARG A 205 31.13 -29.69 18.80
N LYS A 206 31.77 -30.65 19.45
CA LYS A 206 31.74 -32.07 19.08
C LYS A 206 30.74 -32.88 19.89
N ASP A 207 30.06 -32.27 20.83
CA ASP A 207 29.09 -32.96 21.67
C ASP A 207 27.71 -32.94 20.99
N ALA A 208 27.47 -33.97 20.19
CA ALA A 208 26.18 -34.13 19.50
C ALA A 208 25.03 -34.39 20.48
N SER A 209 25.30 -35.00 21.65
CA SER A 209 24.28 -35.36 22.64
C SER A 209 23.60 -34.12 23.23
N LEU A 210 24.40 -33.09 23.51
CA LEU A 210 23.88 -31.82 24.03
C LEU A 210 23.05 -31.07 22.98
N TRP A 211 23.50 -31.03 21.70
CA TRP A 211 22.73 -30.46 20.64
C TRP A 211 21.41 -31.18 20.39
N LYS A 212 21.38 -32.52 20.46
CA LYS A 212 20.13 -33.30 20.35
C LYS A 212 19.13 -32.94 21.47
N LYS A 213 19.63 -32.79 22.73
CA LYS A 213 18.82 -32.34 23.85
C LYS A 213 18.23 -30.93 23.62
N LEU A 214 19.04 -30.01 23.08
CA LEU A 214 18.61 -28.65 22.75
C LEU A 214 17.57 -28.62 21.63
N VAL A 215 17.68 -29.48 20.62
CA VAL A 215 16.66 -29.65 19.58
C VAL A 215 15.33 -30.06 20.19
N ALA A 216 15.34 -31.11 21.05
CA ALA A 216 14.11 -31.55 21.69
C ALA A 216 13.44 -30.45 22.54
N TRP A 217 14.22 -29.71 23.31
CA TRP A 217 13.69 -28.60 24.13
C TRP A 217 13.18 -27.41 23.28
N SER A 218 13.82 -27.15 22.14
CA SER A 218 13.38 -26.10 21.23
C SER A 218 12.08 -26.46 20.51
N ILE A 219 11.87 -27.76 20.22
CA ILE A 219 10.60 -28.28 19.67
C ILE A 219 9.47 -28.11 20.69
N GLU A 220 9.74 -28.47 21.96
CA GLU A 220 8.77 -28.32 23.07
C GLU A 220 8.37 -26.84 23.27
N LYS A 221 9.30 -25.89 23.06
CA LYS A 221 9.05 -24.45 23.14
C LYS A 221 8.27 -23.93 21.94
N GLY A 222 8.32 -24.62 20.80
CA GLY A 222 7.69 -24.20 19.55
C GLY A 222 8.47 -23.14 18.76
N ASP A 223 9.71 -22.86 19.11
CA ASP A 223 10.55 -21.86 18.43
C ASP A 223 11.26 -22.48 17.21
N VAL A 224 10.64 -22.28 16.04
CA VAL A 224 11.12 -22.86 14.76
C VAL A 224 12.52 -22.35 14.38
N ALA A 225 12.86 -21.10 14.67
CA ALA A 225 14.16 -20.52 14.34
C ALA A 225 15.26 -21.19 15.18
N GLN A 226 15.01 -21.37 16.47
CA GLN A 226 15.90 -22.04 17.40
C GLN A 226 16.08 -23.52 17.07
N VAL A 227 14.97 -24.21 16.67
CA VAL A 227 15.05 -25.62 16.21
C VAL A 227 15.95 -25.75 15.00
N LYS A 228 15.78 -24.90 13.97
CA LYS A 228 16.63 -24.89 12.77
C LYS A 228 18.11 -24.71 13.13
N TYR A 229 18.41 -23.77 14.03
CA TYR A 229 19.76 -23.49 14.47
C TYR A 229 20.39 -24.67 15.19
N CYS A 230 19.73 -25.18 16.23
CA CYS A 230 20.24 -26.31 17.03
C CYS A 230 20.42 -27.57 16.19
N LEU A 231 19.47 -27.85 15.28
CA LEU A 231 19.51 -29.01 14.41
C LEU A 231 20.65 -28.92 13.38
N SER A 232 20.90 -27.75 12.81
CA SER A 232 22.05 -27.53 11.92
C SER A 232 23.39 -27.79 12.63
N LYS A 233 23.51 -27.36 13.89
CA LYS A 233 24.72 -27.62 14.70
C LYS A 233 24.83 -29.09 15.13
N ALA A 234 23.72 -29.78 15.42
CA ALA A 234 23.67 -31.21 15.72
C ALA A 234 24.17 -32.04 14.52
N ILE A 235 23.72 -31.72 13.30
CA ILE A 235 24.17 -32.38 12.06
C ILE A 235 25.67 -32.16 11.81
N ILE A 236 26.20 -30.98 12.13
CA ILE A 236 27.65 -30.70 12.01
C ILE A 236 28.44 -31.46 13.04
N ALA A 237 27.88 -31.66 14.27
CA ALA A 237 28.54 -32.40 15.34
C ALA A 237 28.55 -33.91 15.08
N ASP A 238 27.53 -34.46 14.50
CA ASP A 238 27.40 -35.89 14.12
C ASP A 238 26.90 -36.01 12.65
N PRO A 239 27.83 -35.98 11.69
CA PRO A 239 27.49 -36.02 10.26
C PRO A 239 26.99 -37.37 9.77
N ASP A 240 27.14 -38.44 10.54
CA ASP A 240 26.76 -39.80 10.13
C ASP A 240 25.36 -40.20 10.64
N ASP A 241 24.76 -39.38 11.49
CA ASP A 241 23.38 -39.62 11.96
C ASP A 241 22.34 -39.28 10.86
N VAL A 242 21.79 -40.33 10.29
CA VAL A 242 20.76 -40.27 9.25
C VAL A 242 19.44 -39.69 9.79
N GLY A 243 19.10 -40.01 11.05
CA GLY A 243 17.86 -39.54 11.69
C GLY A 243 17.83 -38.01 11.81
N LEU A 244 18.90 -37.39 12.29
CA LEU A 244 18.99 -35.94 12.41
C LEU A 244 18.89 -35.23 11.05
N LYS A 245 19.45 -35.84 10.01
CA LYS A 245 19.35 -35.30 8.65
C LYS A 245 17.92 -35.40 8.11
N PHE A 246 17.20 -36.49 8.38
CA PHE A 246 15.81 -36.61 8.02
C PHE A 246 14.94 -35.57 8.72
N ASP A 247 15.10 -35.40 10.02
CA ASP A 247 14.38 -34.39 10.80
C ASP A 247 14.67 -32.97 10.28
N GLY A 248 15.95 -32.71 9.96
CA GLY A 248 16.38 -31.46 9.35
C GLY A 248 15.74 -31.20 8.00
N ALA A 249 15.75 -32.21 7.13
CA ALA A 249 15.16 -32.10 5.81
C ALA A 249 13.63 -31.87 5.87
N LEU A 250 12.95 -32.54 6.80
CA LEU A 250 11.51 -32.36 7.03
C LEU A 250 11.19 -30.95 7.57
N LEU A 251 12.02 -30.44 8.46
CA LEU A 251 11.88 -29.09 9.01
C LEU A 251 12.06 -28.02 7.92
N TYR A 252 13.09 -28.16 7.09
CA TYR A 252 13.31 -27.25 5.95
C TYR A 252 12.20 -27.35 4.91
N PHE A 253 11.68 -28.53 4.68
CA PHE A 253 10.51 -28.72 3.83
C PHE A 253 9.27 -27.96 4.33
N LYS A 254 8.94 -28.11 5.62
CA LYS A 254 7.81 -27.39 6.24
C LYS A 254 8.02 -25.86 6.22
N ALA A 255 9.26 -25.42 6.27
CA ALA A 255 9.62 -24.01 6.20
C ALA A 255 9.66 -23.42 4.76
N GLY A 256 9.45 -24.26 3.72
CA GLY A 256 9.51 -23.84 2.33
C GLY A 256 10.93 -23.73 1.76
N GLU A 257 11.96 -24.08 2.53
CA GLU A 257 13.37 -24.05 2.11
C GLU A 257 13.77 -25.34 1.37
N PHE A 258 13.13 -25.59 0.21
CA PHE A 258 13.23 -26.87 -0.50
C PHE A 258 14.63 -27.24 -0.94
N LEU A 259 15.49 -26.25 -1.25
CA LEU A 259 16.86 -26.51 -1.68
C LEU A 259 17.70 -27.12 -0.55
N LYS A 260 17.62 -26.56 0.66
CA LYS A 260 18.34 -27.08 1.83
C LYS A 260 17.83 -28.48 2.23
N ALA A 261 16.51 -28.69 2.09
CA ALA A 261 15.93 -30.02 2.30
C ALA A 261 16.48 -31.04 1.29
N ALA A 262 16.57 -30.68 0.00
CA ALA A 262 17.13 -31.54 -1.05
C ALA A 262 18.60 -31.91 -0.78
N GLU A 263 19.42 -30.93 -0.40
CA GLU A 263 20.83 -31.14 -0.07
C GLU A 263 21.05 -32.07 1.14
N LEU A 264 20.18 -31.98 2.14
CA LEU A 264 20.21 -32.91 3.28
C LEU A 264 19.84 -34.32 2.88
N TYR A 265 18.79 -34.50 2.04
CA TYR A 265 18.47 -35.82 1.50
C TYR A 265 19.59 -36.40 0.64
N GLU A 266 20.27 -35.58 -0.16
CA GLU A 266 21.44 -36.00 -0.92
C GLU A 266 22.62 -36.43 -0.01
N GLN A 267 22.82 -35.72 1.11
CA GLN A 267 23.81 -36.13 2.14
C GLN A 267 23.43 -37.46 2.82
N ILE A 268 22.13 -37.77 2.98
CA ILE A 268 21.67 -39.06 3.47
C ILE A 268 22.05 -40.16 2.47
N LEU A 269 21.88 -39.92 1.18
CA LEU A 269 22.26 -40.86 0.13
C LEU A 269 23.77 -41.11 0.09
N GLY A 270 24.60 -40.14 0.47
CA GLY A 270 26.03 -40.31 0.65
C GLY A 270 26.43 -41.27 1.79
N VAL A 271 25.59 -41.38 2.83
CA VAL A 271 25.78 -42.28 3.98
C VAL A 271 25.06 -43.61 3.75
N SER A 272 23.89 -43.60 3.20
CA SER A 272 23.02 -44.76 2.95
C SER A 272 22.49 -44.76 1.50
N PRO A 273 23.24 -45.26 0.52
CA PRO A 273 22.85 -45.27 -0.89
C PRO A 273 21.58 -46.06 -1.19
N GLU A 274 21.27 -47.04 -0.37
CA GLU A 274 20.11 -47.96 -0.49
C GLU A 274 18.78 -47.32 -0.06
N ASN A 275 18.80 -46.10 0.50
CA ASN A 275 17.61 -45.48 1.05
C ASN A 275 16.74 -44.88 -0.06
N VAL A 276 15.74 -45.67 -0.50
CA VAL A 276 14.81 -45.30 -1.57
C VAL A 276 13.98 -44.08 -1.20
N GLU A 277 13.57 -43.96 0.04
CA GLU A 277 12.71 -42.86 0.49
C GLU A 277 13.44 -41.51 0.47
N ALA A 278 14.68 -41.49 0.97
CA ALA A 278 15.52 -40.28 0.87
C ALA A 278 15.73 -39.85 -0.60
N ARG A 279 15.89 -40.84 -1.47
CA ARG A 279 16.05 -40.63 -2.93
C ARG A 279 14.82 -40.01 -3.58
N LYS A 280 13.65 -40.55 -3.30
CA LYS A 280 12.35 -40.01 -3.77
C LYS A 280 12.13 -38.59 -3.25
N MET A 281 12.41 -38.36 -1.98
CA MET A 281 12.26 -37.04 -1.36
C MET A 281 13.26 -36.03 -1.92
N ALA A 282 14.53 -36.40 -2.12
CA ALA A 282 15.53 -35.55 -2.77
C ALA A 282 15.04 -35.10 -4.17
N ALA A 283 14.58 -36.05 -4.99
CA ALA A 283 14.09 -35.77 -6.33
C ALA A 283 12.85 -34.86 -6.31
N LYS A 284 11.88 -35.11 -5.41
CA LYS A 284 10.70 -34.25 -5.21
C LYS A 284 11.08 -32.82 -4.78
N MET A 285 12.07 -32.67 -3.91
CA MET A 285 12.53 -31.35 -3.45
C MET A 285 13.26 -30.59 -4.56
N TYR A 286 14.13 -31.28 -5.32
CA TYR A 286 14.80 -30.68 -6.47
C TYR A 286 13.80 -30.21 -7.54
N ARG A 287 12.71 -30.95 -7.77
CA ARG A 287 11.61 -30.50 -8.64
C ARG A 287 10.98 -29.20 -8.13
N LYS A 288 10.66 -29.13 -6.83
CA LYS A 288 10.07 -27.92 -6.24
C LYS A 288 11.01 -26.70 -6.28
N CYS A 289 12.31 -26.91 -6.35
CA CYS A 289 13.33 -25.86 -6.52
C CYS A 289 13.59 -25.47 -7.98
N GLY A 290 12.90 -26.08 -8.95
CA GLY A 290 13.16 -25.88 -10.37
C GLY A 290 14.48 -26.48 -10.87
N ARG A 291 15.14 -27.34 -10.09
CA ARG A 291 16.37 -28.06 -10.47
C ARG A 291 16.06 -29.50 -10.84
N THR A 292 15.13 -29.69 -11.79
CA THR A 292 14.60 -31.00 -12.19
C THR A 292 15.68 -31.95 -12.70
N GLU A 293 16.69 -31.44 -13.42
CA GLU A 293 17.79 -32.24 -13.97
C GLU A 293 18.58 -33.00 -12.88
N LYS A 294 18.86 -32.39 -11.73
CA LYS A 294 19.49 -33.07 -10.61
C LYS A 294 18.61 -34.16 -10.00
N GLY A 295 17.31 -33.88 -9.91
CA GLY A 295 16.34 -34.86 -9.45
C GLY A 295 16.30 -36.09 -10.37
N ILE A 296 16.31 -35.89 -11.68
CA ILE A 296 16.36 -36.92 -12.70
C ILE A 296 17.66 -37.76 -12.55
N GLN A 297 18.81 -37.11 -12.47
CA GLN A 297 20.10 -37.77 -12.33
C GLN A 297 20.16 -38.72 -11.12
N ILE A 298 19.66 -38.27 -9.96
CA ILE A 298 19.63 -39.10 -8.75
C ILE A 298 18.79 -40.36 -8.91
N LEU A 299 17.67 -40.25 -9.66
CA LEU A 299 16.79 -41.42 -9.93
C LEU A 299 17.34 -42.31 -11.03
N GLU A 300 17.92 -41.76 -12.12
CA GLU A 300 18.60 -42.48 -13.19
C GLU A 300 19.76 -43.36 -12.65
N ASP A 301 20.60 -42.80 -11.78
CA ASP A 301 21.71 -43.52 -11.16
C ASP A 301 21.23 -44.77 -10.40
N TYR A 302 20.07 -44.66 -9.75
CA TYR A 302 19.46 -45.80 -9.03
C TYR A 302 18.89 -46.84 -9.96
N VAL A 303 18.08 -46.42 -10.96
CA VAL A 303 17.44 -47.34 -11.92
C VAL A 303 18.48 -48.04 -12.79
N ASN A 304 19.61 -47.40 -13.09
CA ASN A 304 20.71 -47.99 -13.85
C ASN A 304 21.61 -48.94 -13.04
N ALA A 305 21.69 -48.74 -11.71
CA ALA A 305 22.53 -49.55 -10.84
C ALA A 305 21.96 -50.96 -10.59
N ASP A 306 20.63 -51.10 -10.47
CA ASP A 306 19.97 -52.36 -10.10
C ASP A 306 18.83 -52.68 -11.07
N LYS A 307 19.15 -53.44 -12.16
CA LYS A 307 18.19 -53.75 -13.24
C LYS A 307 17.07 -54.72 -12.82
N GLN A 308 17.19 -55.42 -11.70
CA GLN A 308 16.24 -56.50 -11.29
C GLN A 308 15.32 -56.09 -10.13
N LYS A 309 15.57 -54.95 -9.44
CA LYS A 309 14.79 -54.51 -8.27
C LYS A 309 14.34 -53.08 -8.36
N SER A 310 13.98 -52.60 -9.56
CA SER A 310 13.49 -51.23 -9.67
C SER A 310 12.11 -51.10 -9.05
N ASP A 311 12.04 -50.37 -7.95
CA ASP A 311 10.79 -50.02 -7.26
C ASP A 311 9.88 -49.20 -8.22
N LEU A 312 8.67 -49.66 -8.44
CA LEU A 312 7.65 -49.06 -9.30
C LEU A 312 7.48 -47.59 -8.97
N SER A 313 7.51 -47.24 -7.66
CA SER A 313 7.33 -45.85 -7.20
C SER A 313 8.47 -44.87 -7.59
N VAL A 314 9.67 -45.40 -7.78
CA VAL A 314 10.83 -44.63 -8.27
C VAL A 314 10.72 -44.41 -9.77
N ILE A 315 10.32 -45.44 -10.51
CA ILE A 315 10.11 -45.38 -11.97
C ILE A 315 8.99 -44.38 -12.27
N ASP A 316 7.89 -44.46 -11.55
CA ASP A 316 6.75 -43.57 -11.72
C ASP A 316 7.14 -42.11 -11.46
N LEU A 317 7.95 -41.85 -10.42
CA LEU A 317 8.48 -40.51 -10.12
C LEU A 317 9.45 -40.06 -11.22
N LEU A 318 10.32 -40.91 -11.72
CA LEU A 318 11.26 -40.63 -12.82
C LEU A 318 10.52 -40.24 -14.09
N ILE A 319 9.49 -40.97 -14.47
CA ILE A 319 8.64 -40.66 -15.62
C ILE A 319 7.98 -39.29 -15.41
N THR A 320 7.43 -39.03 -14.21
CA THR A 320 6.83 -37.75 -13.89
C THR A 320 7.83 -36.56 -13.99
N LEU A 321 9.09 -36.78 -13.63
CA LEU A 321 10.16 -35.78 -13.77
C LEU A 321 10.53 -35.56 -15.24
N TYR A 322 10.62 -36.63 -16.06
CA TYR A 322 10.85 -36.47 -17.48
C TYR A 322 9.72 -35.68 -18.14
N MET A 323 8.45 -35.99 -17.80
CA MET A 323 7.29 -35.22 -18.28
C MET A 323 7.37 -33.75 -17.88
N SER A 324 7.73 -33.45 -16.62
CA SER A 324 7.87 -32.05 -16.14
C SER A 324 9.06 -31.32 -16.76
N ASN A 325 9.98 -32.00 -17.42
CA ASN A 325 11.15 -31.44 -18.11
C ASN A 325 11.02 -31.50 -19.64
N ASP A 326 9.79 -31.79 -20.15
CA ASP A 326 9.46 -31.93 -21.57
C ASP A 326 10.25 -33.03 -22.31
N GLU A 327 10.86 -33.99 -21.57
CA GLU A 327 11.62 -35.09 -22.11
C GLU A 327 10.77 -36.35 -22.39
N HIS A 328 9.66 -36.20 -23.11
CA HIS A 328 8.63 -37.23 -23.35
C HIS A 328 9.20 -38.48 -24.00
N THR A 329 10.21 -38.34 -24.87
CA THR A 329 10.87 -39.49 -25.53
C THR A 329 11.64 -40.38 -24.55
N LYS A 330 12.27 -39.80 -23.51
CA LYS A 330 12.96 -40.57 -22.46
C LYS A 330 11.94 -41.25 -21.54
N ALA A 331 10.83 -40.55 -21.24
CA ALA A 331 9.74 -41.09 -20.45
C ALA A 331 9.17 -42.37 -21.12
N LEU A 332 8.85 -42.32 -22.42
CA LEU A 332 8.37 -43.50 -23.19
C LEU A 332 9.38 -44.62 -23.18
N LYS A 333 10.65 -44.35 -23.47
CA LYS A 333 11.70 -45.39 -23.44
C LYS A 333 11.83 -46.05 -22.07
N GLN A 334 11.56 -45.29 -20.99
CA GLN A 334 11.62 -45.85 -19.63
C GLN A 334 10.38 -46.74 -19.36
N ILE A 335 9.20 -46.35 -19.86
CA ILE A 335 7.98 -47.17 -19.81
C ILE A 335 8.16 -48.46 -20.60
N GLU A 336 8.73 -48.39 -21.82
CA GLU A 336 9.03 -49.55 -22.64
C GLU A 336 10.04 -50.51 -21.98
N LYS A 337 11.09 -49.95 -21.36
CA LYS A 337 12.05 -50.78 -20.60
C LYS A 337 11.36 -51.49 -19.43
N TYR A 338 10.46 -50.81 -18.72
CA TYR A 338 9.74 -51.40 -17.61
C TYR A 338 8.78 -52.49 -18.12
N LEU A 339 8.07 -52.24 -19.20
CA LEU A 339 7.19 -53.21 -19.84
C LEU A 339 7.96 -54.50 -20.27
N ALA A 340 9.19 -54.36 -20.78
CA ALA A 340 10.06 -55.49 -21.12
C ALA A 340 10.55 -56.28 -19.88
N THR A 341 10.50 -55.74 -18.68
CA THR A 341 10.81 -56.46 -17.41
C THR A 341 9.61 -57.18 -16.81
N LEU A 342 8.39 -56.82 -17.23
CA LEU A 342 7.12 -57.49 -16.83
C LEU A 342 6.88 -58.73 -17.72
N GLU A 343 7.29 -59.89 -17.24
CA GLU A 343 6.99 -61.19 -17.92
C GLU A 343 5.47 -61.45 -17.87
N SER A 344 4.71 -60.92 -18.85
CA SER A 344 3.25 -61.19 -19.09
C SER A 344 2.24 -60.40 -18.20
N GLU A 345 2.62 -59.50 -17.34
CA GLU A 345 1.68 -58.63 -16.63
C GLU A 345 1.32 -57.40 -17.47
N LYS A 346 0.06 -56.96 -17.36
CA LYS A 346 -0.38 -55.68 -17.98
C LYS A 346 0.25 -54.50 -17.31
N LEU A 347 0.56 -53.49 -18.11
CA LEU A 347 1.08 -52.20 -17.57
C LEU A 347 0.11 -51.63 -16.54
N PRO A 348 0.57 -51.14 -15.38
CA PRO A 348 -0.28 -50.43 -14.42
C PRO A 348 -1.00 -49.24 -15.07
N PHE A 349 -2.30 -49.09 -14.80
CA PHE A 349 -3.17 -48.08 -15.42
C PHE A 349 -2.62 -46.64 -15.37
N HIS A 350 -2.00 -46.27 -14.26
CA HIS A 350 -1.38 -44.94 -14.12
C HIS A 350 -0.15 -44.75 -15.04
N LEU A 351 0.62 -45.78 -15.32
CA LEU A 351 1.74 -45.73 -16.27
C LEU A 351 1.27 -45.71 -17.72
N GLU A 352 0.20 -46.46 -18.05
CA GLU A 352 -0.44 -46.40 -19.36
C GLU A 352 -0.98 -44.99 -19.63
N ALA A 353 -1.59 -44.35 -18.65
CA ALA A 353 -2.01 -42.93 -18.71
C ALA A 353 -0.86 -41.97 -19.01
N LYS A 354 0.26 -42.11 -18.28
CA LYS A 354 1.47 -41.26 -18.51
C LYS A 354 2.09 -41.55 -19.89
N GLY A 355 2.09 -42.80 -20.34
CA GLY A 355 2.50 -43.17 -21.68
C GLY A 355 1.64 -42.49 -22.75
N THR A 356 0.33 -42.49 -22.54
CA THR A 356 -0.63 -41.81 -23.42
C THR A 356 -0.39 -40.28 -23.46
N MET A 357 -0.16 -39.65 -22.32
CA MET A 357 0.16 -38.23 -22.28
C MET A 357 1.48 -37.91 -23.01
N CYS A 358 2.51 -38.75 -22.82
CA CYS A 358 3.80 -38.55 -23.50
C CYS A 358 3.67 -38.76 -25.03
N SER A 359 2.92 -39.78 -25.49
CA SER A 359 2.66 -40.00 -26.91
C SER A 359 1.89 -38.85 -27.55
N ALA A 360 0.91 -38.30 -26.84
CA ALA A 360 0.14 -37.13 -27.28
C ALA A 360 1.01 -35.89 -27.45
N HIS A 361 1.95 -35.64 -26.51
CA HIS A 361 2.93 -34.55 -26.64
C HIS A 361 3.84 -34.71 -27.85
N LEU A 362 4.16 -35.95 -28.25
CA LEU A 362 4.94 -36.24 -29.44
C LEU A 362 4.10 -36.24 -30.73
N GLY A 363 2.80 -36.04 -30.64
CA GLY A 363 1.88 -35.93 -31.77
C GLY A 363 1.19 -37.25 -32.18
N ASP A 364 1.46 -38.34 -31.49
CA ASP A 364 0.78 -39.60 -31.72
C ASP A 364 -0.51 -39.72 -30.89
N MET A 365 -1.65 -39.57 -31.54
CA MET A 365 -2.98 -39.63 -30.92
C MET A 365 -3.59 -41.02 -30.90
N GLY A 366 -2.98 -42.02 -31.56
CA GLY A 366 -3.48 -43.38 -31.62
C GLY A 366 -3.58 -44.00 -30.22
N HIS A 367 -2.60 -43.78 -29.38
CA HIS A 367 -2.58 -44.27 -28.00
C HIS A 367 -3.72 -43.72 -27.16
N ALA A 368 -4.14 -42.46 -27.40
CA ALA A 368 -5.23 -41.82 -26.68
C ALA A 368 -6.58 -42.51 -26.92
N GLU A 369 -6.84 -42.98 -28.16
CA GLU A 369 -8.08 -43.69 -28.49
C GLU A 369 -8.10 -45.10 -27.90
N VAL A 370 -6.96 -45.75 -27.87
CA VAL A 370 -6.81 -47.10 -27.25
C VAL A 370 -7.01 -46.96 -25.73
N PHE A 371 -6.36 -45.98 -25.09
CA PHE A 371 -6.50 -45.77 -23.66
C PHE A 371 -7.95 -45.43 -23.27
N LEU A 372 -8.65 -44.64 -24.09
CA LEU A 372 -10.06 -44.27 -23.84
C LEU A 372 -10.97 -45.51 -23.82
N GLN A 373 -10.64 -46.55 -24.61
CA GLN A 373 -11.35 -47.82 -24.63
C GLN A 373 -11.02 -48.69 -23.40
N HIS A 374 -9.79 -48.60 -22.88
CA HIS A 374 -9.34 -49.34 -21.70
C HIS A 374 -9.83 -48.76 -20.38
N VAL A 375 -10.40 -47.54 -20.36
CA VAL A 375 -10.95 -46.93 -19.15
C VAL A 375 -12.10 -47.80 -18.62
N PRO A 376 -12.00 -48.37 -17.40
CA PRO A 376 -13.01 -49.25 -16.85
C PRO A 376 -14.34 -48.55 -16.64
N LEU A 377 -15.44 -49.30 -16.77
CA LEU A 377 -16.80 -48.77 -16.51
C LEU A 377 -17.11 -48.66 -15.02
N GLU A 378 -16.50 -49.54 -14.20
CA GLU A 378 -16.56 -49.43 -12.74
C GLU A 378 -15.37 -48.66 -12.24
N ALA A 379 -15.62 -47.43 -11.85
CA ALA A 379 -14.57 -46.48 -11.47
C ALA A 379 -14.22 -46.53 -9.98
N THR A 380 -12.96 -46.78 -9.68
CA THR A 380 -12.39 -46.45 -8.39
C THR A 380 -11.98 -44.97 -8.38
N LYS A 381 -11.88 -44.36 -7.18
CA LYS A 381 -11.45 -42.97 -7.07
C LYS A 381 -10.11 -42.71 -7.77
N GLU A 382 -9.17 -43.66 -7.65
CA GLU A 382 -7.85 -43.54 -8.29
C GLU A 382 -7.94 -43.53 -9.83
N THR A 383 -8.85 -44.29 -10.43
CA THR A 383 -9.05 -44.31 -11.91
C THR A 383 -9.67 -43.00 -12.38
N ILE A 384 -10.59 -42.42 -11.61
CA ILE A 384 -11.20 -41.10 -11.90
C ILE A 384 -10.12 -40.02 -11.91
N ASP A 385 -9.27 -39.98 -10.89
CA ASP A 385 -8.20 -39.00 -10.77
C ASP A 385 -7.19 -39.10 -11.94
N VAL A 386 -6.80 -40.33 -12.34
CA VAL A 386 -5.88 -40.55 -13.45
C VAL A 386 -6.50 -40.13 -14.80
N VAL A 387 -7.77 -40.47 -15.07
CA VAL A 387 -8.44 -40.04 -16.30
C VAL A 387 -8.63 -38.52 -16.33
N ALA A 388 -8.90 -37.91 -15.19
CA ALA A 388 -8.98 -36.46 -15.08
C ALA A 388 -7.62 -35.79 -15.40
N GLU A 389 -6.50 -36.34 -14.90
CA GLU A 389 -5.14 -35.87 -15.19
C GLU A 389 -4.82 -35.95 -16.68
N VAL A 390 -5.21 -37.06 -17.35
CA VAL A 390 -5.07 -37.22 -18.80
C VAL A 390 -5.89 -36.15 -19.54
N ALA A 391 -7.16 -35.97 -19.16
CA ALA A 391 -8.03 -34.98 -19.78
C ALA A 391 -7.48 -33.53 -19.61
N ASP A 392 -6.98 -33.20 -18.42
CA ASP A 392 -6.36 -31.92 -18.13
C ASP A 392 -5.09 -31.72 -18.97
N SER A 393 -4.26 -32.75 -19.13
CA SER A 393 -3.07 -32.69 -19.98
C SER A 393 -3.44 -32.43 -21.46
N PHE A 394 -4.47 -33.08 -22.00
CA PHE A 394 -4.96 -32.75 -23.33
C PHE A 394 -5.52 -31.34 -23.46
N PHE A 395 -6.14 -30.84 -22.42
CA PHE A 395 -6.60 -29.45 -22.35
C PHE A 395 -5.43 -28.47 -22.42
N GLU A 396 -4.36 -28.69 -21.64
CA GLU A 396 -3.14 -27.88 -21.63
C GLU A 396 -2.41 -27.92 -22.98
N MET A 397 -2.38 -29.06 -23.65
CA MET A 397 -1.83 -29.19 -24.99
C MET A 397 -2.68 -28.54 -26.10
N GLY A 398 -3.85 -27.98 -25.76
CA GLY A 398 -4.76 -27.36 -26.71
C GLY A 398 -5.55 -28.37 -27.58
N LYS A 399 -5.54 -29.64 -27.23
CA LYS A 399 -6.28 -30.71 -27.94
C LYS A 399 -7.68 -30.88 -27.32
N TYR A 400 -8.50 -29.83 -27.42
CA TYR A 400 -9.79 -29.73 -26.72
C TYR A 400 -10.79 -30.80 -27.11
N ASP A 401 -10.76 -31.32 -28.38
CA ASP A 401 -11.65 -32.38 -28.83
C ASP A 401 -11.39 -33.68 -28.08
N TYR A 402 -10.11 -34.05 -27.87
CA TYR A 402 -9.74 -35.24 -27.10
C TYR A 402 -10.01 -34.99 -25.59
N ALA A 403 -9.69 -33.84 -25.05
CA ALA A 403 -10.04 -33.51 -23.69
C ALA A 403 -11.54 -33.68 -23.41
N LEU A 404 -12.41 -33.22 -24.33
CA LEU A 404 -13.85 -33.39 -24.23
C LEU A 404 -14.26 -34.89 -24.22
N LYS A 405 -13.64 -35.76 -25.05
CA LYS A 405 -13.93 -37.18 -25.04
C LYS A 405 -13.65 -37.81 -23.67
N PHE A 406 -12.52 -37.44 -23.04
CA PHE A 406 -12.16 -37.89 -21.69
C PHE A 406 -13.07 -37.31 -20.61
N TYR A 407 -13.40 -36.02 -20.68
CA TYR A 407 -14.33 -35.41 -19.71
C TYR A 407 -15.73 -35.98 -19.81
N PHE A 408 -16.24 -36.26 -21.02
CA PHE A 408 -17.53 -36.94 -21.17
C PHE A 408 -17.47 -38.39 -20.68
N LYS A 409 -16.35 -39.07 -20.85
CA LYS A 409 -16.18 -40.41 -20.28
C LYS A 409 -16.24 -40.34 -18.76
N LEU A 410 -15.62 -39.30 -18.13
CA LEU A 410 -15.72 -39.03 -16.69
C LEU A 410 -17.16 -38.72 -16.25
N GLU A 411 -17.91 -37.92 -17.01
CA GLU A 411 -19.33 -37.63 -16.73
C GLU A 411 -20.17 -38.92 -16.72
N CYS A 412 -19.86 -39.89 -17.62
CA CYS A 412 -20.56 -41.17 -17.68
C CYS A 412 -20.19 -42.16 -16.55
N ILE A 413 -18.95 -42.07 -16.02
CA ILE A 413 -18.43 -43.00 -15.01
C ILE A 413 -18.79 -42.53 -13.60
N THR A 414 -18.96 -41.22 -13.39
CA THR A 414 -19.21 -40.64 -12.08
C THR A 414 -20.72 -40.51 -11.87
N ASP A 415 -21.27 -41.09 -10.81
CA ASP A 415 -22.71 -41.01 -10.48
C ASP A 415 -23.18 -39.60 -10.19
N ASP A 416 -22.35 -38.76 -9.56
CA ASP A 416 -22.62 -37.35 -9.29
C ASP A 416 -21.42 -36.48 -9.71
N PRO A 417 -21.35 -36.04 -10.98
CA PRO A 417 -20.26 -35.24 -11.48
C PRO A 417 -20.12 -33.91 -10.72
N ASP A 418 -18.89 -33.57 -10.36
CA ASP A 418 -18.56 -32.32 -9.66
C ASP A 418 -18.72 -31.10 -10.58
N GLY A 419 -19.01 -29.97 -9.97
CA GLY A 419 -19.11 -28.69 -10.69
C GLY A 419 -17.82 -28.32 -11.45
N ASP A 420 -16.66 -28.73 -10.96
CA ASP A 420 -15.39 -28.50 -11.63
C ASP A 420 -15.26 -29.24 -12.95
N LEU A 421 -15.82 -30.45 -13.08
CA LEU A 421 -15.87 -31.19 -14.33
C LEU A 421 -16.65 -30.42 -15.40
N TYR A 422 -17.85 -29.94 -15.04
CA TYR A 422 -18.67 -29.11 -15.94
C TYR A 422 -18.00 -27.80 -16.33
N LYS A 423 -17.27 -27.18 -15.40
CA LYS A 423 -16.45 -26.00 -15.67
C LYS A 423 -15.38 -26.29 -16.72
N LYS A 424 -14.67 -27.43 -16.61
CA LYS A 424 -13.63 -27.84 -17.55
C LYS A 424 -14.22 -28.14 -18.94
N ILE A 425 -15.34 -28.87 -19.03
CA ILE A 425 -16.06 -29.10 -20.30
C ILE A 425 -16.45 -27.74 -20.94
N ALA A 426 -17.03 -26.84 -20.19
CA ALA A 426 -17.42 -25.53 -20.70
C ALA A 426 -16.22 -24.72 -21.21
N ARG A 427 -15.09 -24.79 -20.52
CA ARG A 427 -13.83 -24.14 -20.97
C ARG A 427 -13.29 -24.74 -22.27
N CYS A 428 -13.39 -26.06 -22.47
CA CYS A 428 -13.05 -26.66 -23.74
C CYS A 428 -13.90 -26.09 -24.89
N TYR A 429 -15.21 -26.00 -24.71
CA TYR A 429 -16.09 -25.41 -25.73
C TYR A 429 -15.79 -23.93 -26.00
N ILE A 430 -15.39 -23.12 -24.98
CA ILE A 430 -14.94 -21.77 -25.21
C ILE A 430 -13.70 -21.74 -26.11
N SER A 431 -12.73 -22.62 -25.82
CA SER A 431 -11.48 -22.70 -26.57
C SER A 431 -11.70 -23.15 -28.01
N LEU A 432 -12.71 -24.01 -28.24
CA LEU A 432 -13.18 -24.41 -29.58
C LEU A 432 -14.05 -23.34 -30.28
N LYS A 433 -14.29 -22.19 -29.61
CA LYS A 433 -15.17 -21.09 -30.08
C LYS A 433 -16.66 -21.48 -30.23
N GLU A 434 -17.09 -22.57 -29.62
CA GLU A 434 -18.47 -23.06 -29.61
C GLU A 434 -19.20 -22.55 -28.35
N ARG A 435 -19.39 -21.24 -28.25
CA ARG A 435 -19.93 -20.55 -27.06
C ARG A 435 -21.35 -21.02 -26.67
N SER A 436 -22.19 -21.23 -27.64
CA SER A 436 -23.56 -21.69 -27.43
C SER A 436 -23.64 -23.06 -26.73
N LYS A 437 -22.66 -23.97 -26.99
CA LYS A 437 -22.56 -25.23 -26.30
C LYS A 437 -21.93 -25.13 -24.90
N ALA A 438 -21.11 -24.09 -24.64
CA ALA A 438 -20.51 -23.85 -23.33
C ALA A 438 -21.54 -23.40 -22.28
N ILE A 439 -22.54 -22.61 -22.67
CA ILE A 439 -23.52 -22.01 -21.76
C ILE A 439 -24.24 -23.04 -20.87
N PRO A 440 -24.84 -24.13 -21.40
CA PRO A 440 -25.54 -25.09 -20.56
C PRO A 440 -24.64 -25.82 -19.57
N PHE A 441 -23.37 -26.04 -19.90
CA PHE A 441 -22.41 -26.66 -18.97
C PHE A 441 -21.99 -25.68 -17.86
N PHE A 442 -21.88 -24.37 -18.14
CA PHE A 442 -21.69 -23.38 -17.09
C PHE A 442 -22.90 -23.27 -16.15
N TYR A 443 -24.12 -23.37 -16.64
CA TYR A 443 -25.30 -23.44 -15.77
C TYR A 443 -25.30 -24.73 -14.93
N LYS A 444 -24.93 -25.87 -15.48
CA LYS A 444 -24.76 -27.12 -14.71
C LYS A 444 -23.68 -26.95 -13.62
N ALA A 445 -22.54 -26.37 -13.97
CA ALA A 445 -21.48 -26.06 -13.00
C ALA A 445 -21.94 -25.10 -11.90
N LEU A 446 -22.69 -24.08 -12.25
CA LEU A 446 -23.21 -23.09 -11.29
C LEU A 446 -24.26 -23.70 -10.36
N ASN A 447 -25.09 -24.63 -10.84
CA ASN A 447 -26.05 -25.33 -9.99
C ASN A 447 -25.38 -26.20 -8.92
N LYS A 448 -24.17 -26.74 -9.20
CA LYS A 448 -23.36 -27.50 -8.23
C LYS A 448 -22.49 -26.61 -7.34
N MET A 449 -22.01 -25.48 -7.86
CA MET A 449 -21.11 -24.55 -7.19
C MET A 449 -21.69 -23.14 -7.21
N GLU A 450 -22.76 -22.92 -6.49
CA GLU A 450 -23.55 -21.68 -6.51
C GLU A 450 -22.73 -20.44 -6.10
N GLU A 451 -21.78 -20.62 -5.18
CA GLU A 451 -20.90 -19.56 -4.66
C GLU A 451 -19.68 -19.24 -5.54
N ASN A 452 -19.48 -19.95 -6.64
CA ASN A 452 -18.31 -19.75 -7.49
C ASN A 452 -18.45 -18.50 -8.38
N VAL A 453 -17.74 -17.45 -7.96
CA VAL A 453 -17.73 -16.15 -8.61
C VAL A 453 -17.11 -16.20 -10.01
N GLU A 454 -16.05 -17.02 -10.21
CA GLU A 454 -15.33 -17.13 -11.49
C GLU A 454 -16.24 -17.66 -12.59
N ILE A 455 -16.98 -18.76 -12.31
CA ILE A 455 -17.92 -19.35 -13.26
C ILE A 455 -19.00 -18.33 -13.63
N ARG A 456 -19.54 -17.63 -12.63
CA ARG A 456 -20.61 -16.65 -12.82
C ARG A 456 -20.16 -15.48 -13.70
N LEU A 457 -18.96 -14.94 -13.45
CA LEU A 457 -18.38 -13.85 -14.26
C LEU A 457 -18.03 -14.31 -15.68
N THR A 458 -17.52 -15.54 -15.84
CA THR A 458 -17.22 -16.11 -17.17
C THR A 458 -18.49 -16.31 -17.99
N LEU A 459 -19.52 -16.87 -17.37
CA LEU A 459 -20.84 -17.04 -18.02
C LEU A 459 -21.45 -15.67 -18.38
N ALA A 460 -21.35 -14.69 -17.47
CA ALA A 460 -21.82 -13.34 -17.74
C ALA A 460 -21.10 -12.70 -18.94
N SER A 461 -19.78 -12.89 -19.07
CA SER A 461 -19.02 -12.36 -20.20
C SER A 461 -19.46 -12.98 -21.54
N ILE A 462 -19.72 -14.29 -21.55
CA ILE A 462 -20.19 -15.01 -22.75
C ILE A 462 -21.60 -14.54 -23.15
N LEU A 463 -22.49 -14.41 -22.19
CA LEU A 463 -23.86 -13.92 -22.43
C LEU A 463 -23.88 -12.48 -22.97
N LEU A 464 -22.95 -11.62 -22.49
CA LEU A 464 -22.79 -10.25 -23.02
C LEU A 464 -22.28 -10.25 -24.47
N GLU A 465 -21.32 -11.14 -24.80
CA GLU A 465 -20.83 -11.29 -26.16
C GLU A 465 -21.94 -11.79 -27.12
N GLU A 466 -22.87 -12.62 -26.62
CA GLU A 466 -24.06 -13.10 -27.35
C GLU A 466 -25.23 -12.08 -27.32
N ARG A 467 -25.03 -10.88 -26.75
CA ARG A 467 -26.05 -9.82 -26.61
C ARG A 467 -27.28 -10.20 -25.76
N LYS A 468 -27.13 -11.16 -24.85
CA LYS A 468 -28.19 -11.57 -23.89
C LYS A 468 -28.06 -10.81 -22.57
N GLU A 469 -28.21 -9.49 -22.65
CA GLU A 469 -27.99 -8.61 -21.50
C GLU A 469 -29.01 -8.86 -20.35
N ASP A 470 -30.25 -9.20 -20.66
CA ASP A 470 -31.27 -9.42 -19.63
C ASP A 470 -31.00 -10.70 -18.83
N GLU A 471 -30.58 -11.78 -19.48
CA GLU A 471 -30.16 -13.01 -18.81
C GLU A 471 -28.91 -12.74 -17.93
N THR A 472 -28.00 -11.90 -18.40
CA THR A 472 -26.81 -11.52 -17.64
C THR A 472 -27.17 -10.70 -16.38
N VAL A 473 -28.13 -9.79 -16.48
CA VAL A 473 -28.63 -9.04 -15.31
C VAL A 473 -29.23 -9.99 -14.30
N LEU A 474 -30.08 -10.94 -14.72
CA LEU A 474 -30.68 -11.94 -13.83
C LEU A 474 -29.62 -12.82 -13.16
N LEU A 475 -28.57 -13.22 -13.90
CA LEU A 475 -27.47 -14.03 -13.39
C LEU A 475 -26.64 -13.31 -12.31
N LEU A 476 -26.44 -11.99 -12.46
CA LEU A 476 -25.61 -11.17 -11.56
C LEU A 476 -26.39 -10.46 -10.47
N SER A 477 -27.73 -10.42 -10.54
CA SER A 477 -28.57 -9.78 -9.52
C SER A 477 -28.78 -10.69 -8.31
N PRO A 478 -28.86 -10.13 -7.11
CA PRO A 478 -29.18 -10.89 -5.90
C PRO A 478 -30.56 -11.55 -6.03
N PRO A 479 -30.79 -12.74 -5.48
CA PRO A 479 -32.09 -13.39 -5.48
C PRO A 479 -33.11 -12.57 -4.68
N LEU A 480 -34.34 -12.51 -5.16
CA LEU A 480 -35.43 -11.68 -4.61
C LEU A 480 -35.74 -11.91 -3.11
N ASN A 481 -35.31 -13.05 -2.55
CA ASN A 481 -35.60 -13.43 -1.16
C ASN A 481 -34.40 -13.24 -0.21
N SER A 482 -33.36 -12.51 -0.61
CA SER A 482 -32.09 -12.37 0.15
C SER A 482 -32.14 -11.41 1.34
N GLU A 483 -33.21 -10.64 1.54
CA GLU A 483 -33.29 -9.65 2.62
C GLU A 483 -33.37 -10.25 4.04
N HIS A 484 -33.61 -11.54 4.18
CA HIS A 484 -33.79 -12.23 5.46
C HIS A 484 -32.70 -13.24 5.84
N LEU A 485 -31.68 -13.43 5.02
CA LEU A 485 -30.58 -14.35 5.32
C LEU A 485 -29.48 -13.63 6.10
N ASN A 486 -29.36 -14.01 7.38
CA ASN A 486 -28.38 -13.50 8.35
C ASN A 486 -26.97 -13.41 7.78
N SER A 487 -26.33 -12.30 8.03
CA SER A 487 -25.06 -11.73 7.54
C SER A 487 -23.77 -12.51 7.87
N GLN A 488 -23.75 -13.82 7.93
CA GLN A 488 -22.52 -14.58 8.27
C GLN A 488 -21.89 -15.36 7.13
N SER A 489 -22.53 -15.53 5.97
CA SER A 489 -21.91 -16.12 4.79
C SER A 489 -21.54 -15.05 3.76
N LYS A 490 -20.33 -15.10 3.23
CA LYS A 490 -19.87 -14.24 2.13
C LYS A 490 -20.56 -14.66 0.82
N SER A 491 -21.82 -14.33 0.66
CA SER A 491 -22.59 -14.67 -0.54
C SER A 491 -21.99 -14.02 -1.78
N TRP A 492 -22.03 -14.72 -2.93
CA TRP A 492 -21.41 -14.32 -4.20
C TRP A 492 -21.82 -12.89 -4.67
N TRP A 493 -23.05 -12.43 -4.39
CA TRP A 493 -23.53 -11.07 -4.78
C TRP A 493 -22.86 -9.93 -4.00
N HIS A 494 -22.14 -10.22 -2.93
CA HIS A 494 -21.31 -9.22 -2.23
C HIS A 494 -19.95 -9.04 -2.90
N ASN A 495 -19.58 -9.91 -3.84
CA ASN A 495 -18.31 -9.82 -4.53
C ASN A 495 -18.19 -8.53 -5.35
N GLY A 496 -17.10 -7.83 -5.17
CA GLY A 496 -16.86 -6.54 -5.81
C GLY A 496 -16.80 -6.60 -7.34
N GLN A 497 -16.29 -7.67 -7.91
CA GLN A 497 -16.20 -7.83 -9.37
C GLN A 497 -17.56 -8.02 -10.00
N ILE A 498 -18.46 -8.77 -9.36
CA ILE A 498 -19.84 -8.95 -9.79
C ILE A 498 -20.56 -7.59 -9.79
N LYS A 499 -20.42 -6.82 -8.71
CA LYS A 499 -21.02 -5.47 -8.61
C LYS A 499 -20.51 -4.52 -9.70
N ILE A 500 -19.21 -4.58 -10.01
CA ILE A 500 -18.63 -3.76 -11.08
C ILE A 500 -19.21 -4.14 -12.45
N GLN A 501 -19.32 -5.42 -12.75
CA GLN A 501 -19.88 -5.86 -14.04
C GLN A 501 -21.37 -5.52 -14.16
N LEU A 502 -22.14 -5.77 -13.12
CA LEU A 502 -23.56 -5.40 -13.07
C LEU A 502 -23.76 -3.89 -13.22
N ALA A 503 -22.92 -3.09 -12.57
CA ALA A 503 -22.94 -1.64 -12.70
C ALA A 503 -22.64 -1.19 -14.14
N ARG A 504 -21.66 -1.81 -14.82
CA ARG A 504 -21.36 -1.52 -16.23
C ARG A 504 -22.54 -1.80 -17.14
N ILE A 505 -23.27 -2.91 -16.91
CA ILE A 505 -24.46 -3.26 -17.68
C ILE A 505 -25.60 -2.25 -17.43
N TYR A 506 -25.85 -1.88 -16.19
CA TYR A 506 -26.86 -0.86 -15.89
C TYR A 506 -26.53 0.50 -16.50
N HIS A 507 -25.23 0.87 -16.49
CA HIS A 507 -24.79 2.11 -17.12
C HIS A 507 -24.97 2.08 -18.64
N SER A 508 -24.66 0.95 -19.33
CA SER A 508 -24.86 0.79 -20.78
C SER A 508 -26.35 0.85 -21.16
N LYS A 509 -27.23 0.33 -20.31
CA LYS A 509 -28.68 0.40 -20.47
C LYS A 509 -29.28 1.78 -20.11
N GLY A 510 -28.50 2.70 -19.58
CA GLY A 510 -28.99 4.02 -19.13
C GLY A 510 -29.81 3.98 -17.83
N MET A 511 -29.81 2.87 -17.09
CA MET A 511 -30.52 2.71 -15.82
C MET A 511 -29.70 3.32 -14.67
N LEU A 512 -29.65 4.67 -14.61
CA LEU A 512 -28.76 5.42 -13.72
C LEU A 512 -29.02 5.15 -12.24
N GLU A 513 -30.28 4.97 -11.85
CA GLU A 513 -30.63 4.72 -10.46
C GLU A 513 -30.13 3.33 -10.00
N SER A 514 -30.40 2.28 -10.77
CA SER A 514 -29.89 0.94 -10.49
C SER A 514 -28.36 0.89 -10.51
N PHE A 515 -27.72 1.59 -11.44
CA PHE A 515 -26.29 1.75 -11.53
C PHE A 515 -25.70 2.34 -10.23
N THR A 516 -26.24 3.48 -9.80
CA THR A 516 -25.74 4.18 -8.59
C THR A 516 -25.96 3.34 -7.33
N ASN A 517 -27.15 2.74 -7.17
CA ASN A 517 -27.49 1.94 -6.00
C ASN A 517 -26.62 0.67 -5.88
N THR A 518 -26.22 0.08 -7.00
CA THR A 518 -25.39 -1.15 -7.02
C THR A 518 -23.95 -0.88 -6.56
N ILE A 519 -23.34 0.23 -6.98
CA ILE A 519 -21.90 0.40 -6.81
C ILE A 519 -21.48 1.49 -5.82
N PHE A 520 -22.36 2.49 -5.55
CA PHE A 520 -22.00 3.66 -4.73
C PHE A 520 -21.46 3.30 -3.34
N SER A 521 -22.17 2.46 -2.57
CA SER A 521 -21.75 2.09 -1.21
C SER A 521 -20.39 1.38 -1.23
N SER A 522 -20.21 0.46 -2.18
CA SER A 522 -18.96 -0.33 -2.29
C SER A 522 -17.76 0.54 -2.68
N VAL A 523 -17.95 1.51 -3.58
CA VAL A 523 -16.90 2.48 -3.96
C VAL A 523 -16.58 3.41 -2.80
N ARG A 524 -17.59 3.97 -2.13
CA ARG A 524 -17.42 4.86 -0.99
C ARG A 524 -16.63 4.20 0.14
N ASP A 525 -17.01 2.98 0.51
CA ASP A 525 -16.38 2.25 1.61
C ASP A 525 -14.95 1.82 1.24
N THR A 526 -14.70 1.46 -0.03
CA THR A 526 -13.34 1.20 -0.53
C THR A 526 -12.46 2.44 -0.38
N LEU A 527 -12.92 3.60 -0.80
CA LEU A 527 -12.17 4.85 -0.69
C LEU A 527 -11.90 5.26 0.77
N ILE A 528 -12.85 4.98 1.68
CA ILE A 528 -12.69 5.22 3.11
C ILE A 528 -11.56 4.33 3.66
N ILE A 529 -11.64 3.02 3.39
CA ILE A 529 -10.68 2.04 3.92
C ILE A 529 -9.29 2.29 3.33
N GLU A 530 -9.16 2.56 2.03
CA GLU A 530 -7.88 2.93 1.42
C GLU A 530 -7.30 4.21 2.03
N SER A 531 -8.13 5.23 2.30
CA SER A 531 -7.70 6.44 3.00
C SER A 531 -7.23 6.19 4.43
N ILE A 532 -7.81 5.21 5.13
CA ILE A 532 -7.37 4.79 6.46
C ILE A 532 -6.06 4.02 6.35
N ASN A 533 -5.96 3.07 5.42
CA ASN A 533 -4.77 2.25 5.21
C ASN A 533 -3.53 3.08 4.81
N GLN A 534 -3.72 4.17 4.06
CA GLN A 534 -2.63 5.10 3.72
C GLN A 534 -2.12 5.87 4.94
N LYS A 535 -3.02 6.20 5.90
CA LYS A 535 -2.64 6.90 7.14
C LYS A 535 -1.95 5.98 8.16
N VAL A 536 -2.07 4.67 7.99
CA VAL A 536 -1.45 3.62 8.82
C VAL A 536 0.00 3.31 8.37
N ARG A 537 0.63 4.10 7.51
CA ARG A 537 2.08 4.05 7.39
C ARG A 537 2.67 4.36 8.76
N PRO A 538 3.51 3.49 9.33
CA PRO A 538 4.14 3.77 10.61
C PRO A 538 4.98 5.04 10.42
N LYS A 539 4.50 6.16 10.94
CA LYS A 539 5.41 7.23 11.29
C LYS A 539 6.28 6.62 12.38
N LYS A 540 7.59 6.50 12.10
CA LYS A 540 8.57 6.11 13.13
C LYS A 540 8.30 7.04 14.32
N GLU A 541 7.76 6.51 15.40
CA GLU A 541 7.47 7.32 16.58
C GLU A 541 8.83 7.71 17.16
N LEU A 542 9.09 9.00 17.19
CA LEU A 542 10.30 9.54 17.77
C LEU A 542 10.42 9.10 19.23
N SER A 543 11.61 8.69 19.63
CA SER A 543 11.89 8.28 21.01
C SER A 543 11.58 9.45 21.97
N GLU A 544 11.29 9.13 23.23
CA GLU A 544 11.02 10.16 24.26
C GLU A 544 12.22 11.09 24.44
N HIS A 545 13.43 10.54 24.27
CA HIS A 545 14.68 11.29 24.31
C HIS A 545 14.78 12.30 23.15
N ASP A 546 14.41 11.92 21.93
CA ASP A 546 14.43 12.81 20.77
C ASP A 546 13.37 13.91 20.87
N LEU A 547 12.18 13.55 21.38
CA LEU A 547 11.13 14.52 21.65
C LEU A 547 11.54 15.54 22.72
N LEU A 548 12.23 15.09 23.77
CA LEU A 548 12.80 15.95 24.80
C LEU A 548 13.88 16.88 24.23
N GLY A 549 14.83 16.35 23.46
CA GLY A 549 15.88 17.14 22.79
C GLY A 549 15.30 18.22 21.86
N ARG A 550 14.26 17.87 21.08
CA ARG A 550 13.54 18.87 20.24
C ARG A 550 12.74 19.89 21.05
N ALA A 551 12.16 19.49 22.19
CA ALA A 551 11.39 20.38 23.06
C ALA A 551 12.29 21.36 23.87
N GLU A 552 13.52 20.96 24.22
CA GLU A 552 14.50 21.80 24.92
C GLU A 552 14.93 23.07 24.13
N LEU A 553 14.89 22.97 22.77
CA LEU A 553 15.11 24.10 21.90
C LEU A 553 14.13 25.25 22.18
N TYR A 554 12.92 24.95 22.65
CA TYR A 554 11.91 25.94 23.02
C TYR A 554 12.17 26.54 24.42
N GLY A 555 12.58 25.70 25.38
CA GLY A 555 12.86 26.16 26.76
C GLY A 555 14.09 27.07 26.87
N LYS A 556 15.08 26.88 26.00
CA LYS A 556 16.28 27.77 25.95
C LYS A 556 15.97 29.17 25.45
N GLN A 557 14.81 29.42 24.86
CA GLN A 557 14.37 30.73 24.37
C GLN A 557 13.66 31.57 25.43
N GLU A 558 13.03 30.91 26.43
CA GLU A 558 12.31 31.64 27.50
C GLU A 558 13.22 32.11 28.65
N SER A 559 14.39 31.52 28.86
CA SER A 559 15.24 31.74 30.02
C SER A 559 16.24 32.89 29.90
N ASP A 560 16.52 33.43 28.70
CA ASP A 560 17.57 34.45 28.48
C ASP A 560 17.07 35.68 27.70
N SER A 561 16.21 36.48 28.31
CA SER A 561 15.74 37.76 27.68
C SER A 561 16.79 38.87 27.57
N VAL A 562 17.93 38.74 28.24
CA VAL A 562 18.94 39.81 28.35
C VAL A 562 20.07 39.68 27.31
N PHE A 563 20.34 38.49 26.76
CA PHE A 563 21.47 38.25 25.86
C PHE A 563 21.09 37.81 24.43
N CYS A 564 19.84 38.02 24.00
CA CYS A 564 19.33 37.55 22.69
C CYS A 564 19.97 38.17 21.43
N LYS A 565 20.91 39.11 21.54
CA LYS A 565 21.51 39.78 20.36
C LYS A 565 22.68 39.01 19.68
N PHE A 566 23.14 37.89 20.22
CA PHE A 566 24.33 37.17 19.71
C PHE A 566 24.16 35.65 19.44
N ARG A 567 22.97 35.08 19.55
CA ARG A 567 22.74 33.68 19.17
C ARG A 567 21.89 33.59 17.90
N PRO A 568 22.17 32.65 16.97
CA PRO A 568 21.28 32.44 15.87
C PRO A 568 19.90 32.05 16.43
N LEU A 569 18.88 32.82 16.09
CA LEU A 569 17.48 32.49 16.39
C LEU A 569 17.12 31.22 15.67
N ALA A 570 16.51 30.30 16.40
CA ALA A 570 15.98 29.07 15.75
C ALA A 570 15.04 29.45 14.60
N THR A 571 15.17 28.78 13.49
CA THR A 571 14.36 29.07 12.31
C THR A 571 12.86 28.79 12.57
N PRO A 572 11.93 29.47 11.89
CA PRO A 572 10.50 29.20 12.06
C PRO A 572 10.07 27.72 11.95
N PRO A 573 10.66 26.91 11.07
CA PRO A 573 10.37 25.46 11.03
C PRO A 573 10.86 24.70 12.27
N GLU A 574 12.02 25.05 12.88
CA GLU A 574 12.51 24.41 14.11
C GLU A 574 11.62 24.73 15.32
N LEU A 575 11.11 25.94 15.40
CA LEU A 575 10.13 26.33 16.42
C LEU A 575 8.82 25.55 16.28
N LEU A 576 8.38 25.28 15.06
CA LEU A 576 7.21 24.45 14.80
C LEU A 576 7.45 22.97 15.16
N LYS A 577 8.65 22.42 14.88
CA LYS A 577 9.06 21.07 15.28
C LYS A 577 9.12 20.96 16.81
N ALA A 578 9.71 21.92 17.51
CA ALA A 578 9.76 21.98 18.97
C ALA A 578 8.37 22.06 19.62
N ASN A 579 7.46 22.85 19.07
CA ASN A 579 6.07 22.94 19.55
C ASN A 579 5.29 21.64 19.33
N ARG A 580 5.52 20.93 18.21
CA ARG A 580 4.92 19.61 17.93
C ARG A 580 5.45 18.56 18.93
N ALA A 581 6.77 18.54 19.19
CA ALA A 581 7.39 17.66 20.16
C ALA A 581 6.86 17.88 21.58
N LYS A 582 6.75 19.15 22.03
CA LYS A 582 6.16 19.49 23.34
C LYS A 582 4.71 19.01 23.48
N LYS A 583 3.89 19.19 22.43
CA LYS A 583 2.50 18.70 22.42
C LYS A 583 2.41 17.17 22.46
N GLU A 584 3.33 16.48 21.80
CA GLU A 584 3.36 15.02 21.79
C GLU A 584 3.80 14.45 23.13
N LEU A 585 4.84 15.02 23.75
CA LEU A 585 5.25 14.69 25.13
C LEU A 585 4.12 14.91 26.12
N GLN A 586 3.38 15.99 25.98
CA GLN A 586 2.23 16.26 26.86
C GLN A 586 1.13 15.22 26.70
N LYS A 587 0.81 14.83 25.45
CA LYS A 587 -0.15 13.74 25.20
C LYS A 587 0.29 12.40 25.78
N ARG A 588 1.59 12.06 25.69
CA ARG A 588 2.13 10.81 26.27
C ARG A 588 2.06 10.87 27.79
N ALA A 589 2.37 12.01 28.40
CA ALA A 589 2.24 12.22 29.84
C ALA A 589 0.79 12.09 30.32
N ASP A 590 -0.17 12.74 29.63
CA ASP A 590 -1.59 12.67 29.92
C ASP A 590 -2.13 11.22 29.80
N LEU A 591 -1.67 10.47 28.78
CA LEU A 591 -2.05 9.08 28.58
C LEU A 591 -1.46 8.16 29.67
N LYS A 592 -0.20 8.39 30.09
CA LYS A 592 0.46 7.67 31.18
C LYS A 592 -0.24 7.93 32.50
N GLU A 593 -0.68 9.18 32.73
CA GLU A 593 -1.47 9.54 33.92
C GLU A 593 -2.88 8.90 33.89
N GLN A 594 -3.55 8.87 32.75
CA GLN A 594 -4.84 8.17 32.61
C GLN A 594 -4.70 6.66 32.85
N LYS A 595 -3.65 6.02 32.32
CA LYS A 595 -3.36 4.60 32.57
C LYS A 595 -3.07 4.36 34.06
N LYS A 596 -2.32 5.25 34.69
CA LYS A 596 -2.04 5.20 36.14
C LYS A 596 -3.32 5.31 36.97
N VAL A 597 -4.18 6.26 36.66
CA VAL A 597 -5.48 6.43 37.35
C VAL A 597 -6.38 5.21 37.13
N ALA A 598 -6.41 4.66 35.92
CA ALA A 598 -7.18 3.45 35.60
C ALA A 598 -6.65 2.21 36.35
N ALA A 599 -5.32 2.03 36.48
CA ALA A 599 -4.69 0.95 37.24
C ALA A 599 -5.00 1.06 38.73
N ILE A 600 -4.93 2.26 39.30
CA ILE A 600 -5.29 2.53 40.71
C ILE A 600 -6.79 2.26 40.93
N ALA A 601 -7.64 2.65 40.01
CA ALA A 601 -9.10 2.39 40.10
C ALA A 601 -9.45 0.89 39.98
N SER A 602 -8.62 0.09 39.30
CA SER A 602 -8.78 -1.37 39.19
C SER A 602 -8.08 -2.18 40.31
N GLY A 603 -7.40 -1.50 41.25
CA GLY A 603 -6.73 -2.15 42.40
C GLY A 603 -5.43 -2.90 42.05
N LEU A 604 -4.85 -2.62 40.87
CA LEU A 604 -3.56 -3.15 40.42
C LEU A 604 -2.44 -2.21 40.85
N GLU A 605 -1.36 -2.75 41.41
CA GLU A 605 -0.14 -1.97 41.70
C GLU A 605 0.49 -1.49 40.38
N TRP A 606 0.71 -0.20 40.30
CA TRP A 606 1.36 0.42 39.12
C TRP A 606 2.88 0.22 39.25
N HIS A 607 3.44 -0.62 38.40
CA HIS A 607 4.88 -0.70 38.19
C HIS A 607 5.28 0.22 37.04
N SER A 608 6.12 1.18 37.36
CA SER A 608 6.72 2.10 36.38
C SER A 608 7.89 1.41 35.67
N ASP A 609 7.64 0.30 34.97
CA ASP A 609 8.64 -0.24 34.07
C ASP A 609 8.58 0.47 32.72
N ASP A 610 9.70 1.08 32.36
CA ASP A 610 9.88 1.79 31.09
C ASP A 610 9.94 0.82 29.87
N SER A 611 9.70 -0.45 30.07
CA SER A 611 9.77 -1.48 29.02
C SER A 611 8.45 -1.83 28.35
N ASP A 612 7.35 -1.16 28.67
CA ASP A 612 6.13 -1.27 27.87
C ASP A 612 6.21 -0.38 26.62
N GLU A 613 7.17 -0.67 25.74
CA GLU A 613 6.92 -0.57 24.32
C GLU A 613 5.81 -1.59 23.99
N GLU A 614 4.53 -1.24 24.31
CA GLU A 614 3.43 -1.85 23.60
C GLU A 614 3.77 -1.66 22.12
N GLU A 615 4.20 -2.76 21.46
CA GLU A 615 4.18 -2.80 20.01
C GLU A 615 2.89 -2.12 19.58
N PRO A 616 2.94 -1.07 18.78
CA PRO A 616 1.74 -0.41 18.31
C PRO A 616 0.90 -1.53 17.71
N GLN A 617 -0.26 -1.82 18.30
CA GLN A 617 -1.16 -2.85 17.78
C GLN A 617 -1.22 -2.58 16.30
N ARG A 618 -0.58 -3.42 15.51
CA ARG A 618 -0.63 -3.37 14.04
C ARG A 618 -2.10 -3.46 13.73
N ARG A 619 -2.75 -2.31 13.53
CA ARG A 619 -4.12 -2.29 13.04
C ARG A 619 -4.04 -3.06 11.75
N GLU A 620 -4.60 -4.25 11.74
CA GLU A 620 -4.67 -5.10 10.57
C GLU A 620 -5.24 -4.26 9.44
N LYS A 621 -4.56 -4.29 8.30
CA LYS A 621 -5.04 -3.61 7.10
C LYS A 621 -6.40 -4.18 6.78
N GLN A 622 -7.43 -3.36 6.86
CA GLN A 622 -8.77 -3.78 6.48
C GLN A 622 -8.80 -3.97 4.97
N GLU A 623 -9.30 -5.12 4.52
CA GLU A 623 -9.53 -5.35 3.09
C GLU A 623 -10.71 -4.50 2.62
N PRO A 624 -10.53 -3.71 1.55
CA PRO A 624 -11.60 -2.92 0.98
C PRO A 624 -12.62 -3.81 0.25
N PRO A 625 -13.92 -3.41 0.18
CA PRO A 625 -14.94 -4.15 -0.56
C PRO A 625 -14.62 -4.38 -2.05
N LEU A 626 -13.85 -3.47 -2.65
CA LEU A 626 -13.37 -3.55 -4.03
C LEU A 626 -11.84 -3.51 -4.05
N PRO A 627 -11.15 -4.65 -3.80
CA PRO A 627 -9.68 -4.68 -3.76
C PRO A 627 -9.09 -4.30 -5.12
N GLY A 628 -8.11 -3.39 -5.11
CA GLY A 628 -7.43 -2.94 -6.31
C GLY A 628 -8.32 -2.13 -7.29
N PHE A 629 -9.44 -1.58 -6.85
CA PHE A 629 -10.37 -0.81 -7.70
C PHE A 629 -9.68 0.36 -8.39
N LEU A 630 -8.90 1.15 -7.65
CA LEU A 630 -8.18 2.31 -8.18
C LEU A 630 -6.95 1.94 -9.01
N GLN A 631 -6.40 0.72 -8.90
CA GLN A 631 -5.23 0.28 -9.65
C GLN A 631 -5.57 -0.04 -11.11
N LYS A 632 -6.83 -0.41 -11.40
CA LYS A 632 -7.29 -0.76 -12.74
C LYS A 632 -7.77 0.48 -13.48
N GLN A 633 -7.12 0.82 -14.59
CA GLN A 633 -7.41 2.00 -15.40
C GLN A 633 -8.86 2.04 -15.95
N GLU A 634 -9.44 0.88 -16.22
CA GLU A 634 -10.84 0.74 -16.68
C GLU A 634 -11.86 1.22 -15.64
N ASN A 635 -11.55 1.09 -14.36
CA ASN A 635 -12.45 1.50 -13.29
C ASN A 635 -12.44 3.01 -13.06
N HIS A 636 -11.41 3.73 -13.53
CA HIS A 636 -11.37 5.19 -13.43
C HIS A 636 -12.49 5.84 -14.23
N GLN A 637 -12.82 5.28 -15.43
CA GLN A 637 -13.95 5.78 -16.21
C GLN A 637 -15.27 5.52 -15.47
N LEU A 638 -15.45 4.32 -14.91
CA LEU A 638 -16.64 3.96 -14.15
C LEU A 638 -16.87 4.90 -12.95
N LEU A 639 -15.78 5.33 -12.32
CA LEU A 639 -15.82 6.29 -11.20
C LEU A 639 -16.30 7.67 -11.65
N VAL A 640 -15.82 8.15 -12.79
CA VAL A 640 -16.29 9.43 -13.37
C VAL A 640 -17.76 9.33 -13.77
N ASP A 641 -18.15 8.21 -14.39
CA ASP A 641 -19.52 7.98 -14.81
C ASP A 641 -20.47 7.86 -13.61
N LEU A 642 -20.01 7.25 -12.50
CA LEU A 642 -20.74 7.25 -11.24
C LEU A 642 -21.00 8.67 -10.70
N CYS A 643 -19.97 9.52 -10.72
CA CYS A 643 -20.11 10.90 -10.28
C CYS A 643 -21.08 11.70 -11.19
N LYS A 644 -21.02 11.48 -12.50
CA LYS A 644 -21.94 12.09 -13.47
C LYS A 644 -23.37 11.61 -13.27
N ALA A 645 -23.57 10.31 -13.06
CA ALA A 645 -24.89 9.73 -12.80
C ALA A 645 -25.50 10.25 -11.49
N LEU A 646 -24.71 10.32 -10.41
CA LEU A 646 -25.15 10.90 -9.14
C LEU A 646 -25.54 12.38 -9.30
N ALA A 647 -24.77 13.14 -10.07
CA ALA A 647 -25.09 14.53 -10.38
C ALA A 647 -26.40 14.67 -11.18
N SER A 648 -26.64 13.78 -12.16
CA SER A 648 -27.88 13.75 -12.95
C SER A 648 -29.11 13.38 -12.10
N LEU A 649 -28.94 12.55 -11.08
CA LEU A 649 -29.98 12.17 -10.12
C LEU A 649 -30.15 13.19 -8.98
N HIS A 650 -29.48 14.35 -9.06
CA HIS A 650 -29.46 15.38 -8.02
C HIS A 650 -28.89 14.94 -6.65
N ARG A 651 -28.15 13.81 -6.61
CA ARG A 651 -27.44 13.30 -5.42
C ARG A 651 -26.06 13.95 -5.27
N TYR A 652 -26.04 15.27 -5.22
CA TYR A 652 -24.82 16.08 -5.30
C TYR A 652 -23.81 15.81 -4.17
N TRP A 653 -24.31 15.62 -2.94
CA TRP A 653 -23.46 15.34 -1.77
C TRP A 653 -22.66 14.05 -1.91
N GLU A 654 -23.30 13.03 -2.41
CA GLU A 654 -22.69 11.73 -2.61
C GLU A 654 -21.64 11.79 -3.73
N ALA A 655 -21.94 12.52 -4.79
CA ALA A 655 -20.97 12.74 -5.86
C ALA A 655 -19.73 13.50 -5.35
N LEU A 656 -19.90 14.57 -4.57
CA LEU A 656 -18.78 15.31 -3.98
C LEU A 656 -18.01 14.48 -2.95
N GLU A 657 -18.66 13.63 -2.19
CA GLU A 657 -18.00 12.71 -1.25
C GLU A 657 -17.05 11.76 -1.98
N ILE A 658 -17.52 11.14 -3.08
CA ILE A 658 -16.68 10.25 -3.90
C ILE A 658 -15.51 11.03 -4.49
N ILE A 659 -15.76 12.20 -5.10
CA ILE A 659 -14.70 13.01 -5.71
C ILE A 659 -13.66 13.41 -4.67
N ASN A 660 -14.07 13.90 -3.50
CA ASN A 660 -13.17 14.32 -2.42
C ASN A 660 -12.30 13.17 -1.91
N LYS A 661 -12.91 12.00 -1.68
CA LYS A 661 -12.18 10.83 -1.19
C LYS A 661 -11.22 10.31 -2.25
N THR A 662 -11.65 10.27 -3.52
CA THR A 662 -10.79 9.85 -4.63
C THR A 662 -9.56 10.75 -4.75
N LEU A 663 -9.74 12.08 -4.72
CA LEU A 663 -8.64 13.02 -4.83
C LEU A 663 -7.66 12.97 -3.64
N LYS A 664 -8.12 12.54 -2.46
CA LYS A 664 -7.27 12.36 -1.28
C LYS A 664 -6.46 11.05 -1.33
N VAL A 665 -7.04 9.99 -1.87
CA VAL A 665 -6.42 8.65 -1.91
C VAL A 665 -5.52 8.49 -3.14
N ALA A 666 -5.84 9.15 -4.24
CA ALA A 666 -5.16 8.99 -5.51
C ALA A 666 -3.88 9.83 -5.56
N HIS A 667 -2.74 9.21 -5.34
CA HIS A 667 -1.44 9.76 -5.71
C HIS A 667 -1.27 9.80 -7.23
N ASP A 668 -0.27 10.54 -7.75
CA ASP A 668 -0.08 10.74 -9.19
C ASP A 668 0.22 9.44 -9.95
N ASP A 669 0.75 8.45 -9.26
CA ASP A 669 1.04 7.11 -9.81
C ASP A 669 -0.22 6.25 -10.04
N ILE A 670 -1.32 6.54 -9.35
CA ILE A 670 -2.54 5.71 -9.38
C ILE A 670 -3.54 6.21 -10.40
N ILE A 671 -3.84 7.51 -10.40
CA ILE A 671 -4.80 8.13 -11.32
C ILE A 671 -4.09 9.19 -12.16
N SER A 672 -4.25 9.14 -13.48
CA SER A 672 -3.66 10.10 -14.38
C SER A 672 -4.07 11.54 -14.06
N SER A 673 -3.16 12.49 -14.25
CA SER A 673 -3.40 13.94 -14.03
C SER A 673 -4.64 14.43 -14.78
N GLN A 674 -4.85 13.97 -16.01
CA GLN A 674 -6.03 14.31 -16.82
C GLN A 674 -7.34 13.88 -16.15
N ARG A 675 -7.39 12.68 -15.55
CA ARG A 675 -8.59 12.20 -14.85
C ARG A 675 -8.85 12.95 -13.54
N LYS A 676 -7.80 13.32 -12.84
CA LYS A 676 -7.90 14.18 -11.65
C LYS A 676 -8.49 15.53 -12.01
N GLU A 677 -8.07 16.11 -13.14
CA GLU A 677 -8.59 17.37 -13.63
C GLU A 677 -10.07 17.26 -14.03
N GLU A 678 -10.46 16.17 -14.71
CA GLU A 678 -11.87 15.89 -15.03
C GLU A 678 -12.72 15.80 -13.76
N LEU A 679 -12.27 15.09 -12.73
CA LEU A 679 -12.98 14.99 -11.45
C LEU A 679 -13.06 16.34 -10.73
N ARG A 680 -12.00 17.15 -10.74
CA ARG A 680 -12.02 18.49 -10.14
C ARG A 680 -12.95 19.43 -10.87
N SER A 681 -12.95 19.36 -12.20
CA SER A 681 -13.88 20.13 -13.02
C SER A 681 -15.33 19.74 -12.75
N LEU A 682 -15.62 18.44 -12.69
CA LEU A 682 -16.95 17.93 -12.34
C LEU A 682 -17.36 18.35 -10.92
N GLY A 683 -16.44 18.30 -9.94
CA GLY A 683 -16.67 18.79 -8.58
C GLY A 683 -17.01 20.27 -8.53
N ALA A 684 -16.33 21.10 -9.32
CA ALA A 684 -16.67 22.52 -9.47
C ALA A 684 -18.06 22.73 -10.05
N GLN A 685 -18.44 21.92 -11.05
CA GLN A 685 -19.76 21.96 -11.65
C GLN A 685 -20.86 21.65 -10.65
N ILE A 686 -20.70 20.56 -9.92
CA ILE A 686 -21.65 20.13 -8.89
C ILE A 686 -21.76 21.20 -7.80
N ALA A 687 -20.63 21.72 -7.33
CA ALA A 687 -20.59 22.77 -6.32
C ALA A 687 -21.30 24.06 -6.76
N TYR A 688 -21.21 24.39 -8.03
CA TYR A 688 -21.94 25.53 -8.59
C TYR A 688 -23.46 25.33 -8.56
N GLY A 689 -23.94 24.11 -8.84
CA GLY A 689 -25.36 23.73 -8.82
C GLY A 689 -25.96 23.58 -7.42
N MET A 690 -25.13 23.35 -6.39
CA MET A 690 -25.60 23.12 -5.02
C MET A 690 -26.05 24.39 -4.31
N THR A 691 -26.95 24.22 -3.33
CA THR A 691 -27.34 25.29 -2.41
C THR A 691 -26.32 25.54 -1.31
N ASP A 692 -25.53 24.54 -0.94
CA ASP A 692 -24.44 24.63 0.04
C ASP A 692 -23.07 24.41 -0.62
N PRO A 693 -22.30 25.48 -0.85
CA PRO A 693 -21.03 25.45 -1.57
C PRO A 693 -19.81 25.14 -0.69
N LYS A 694 -19.99 24.86 0.62
CA LYS A 694 -18.88 24.70 1.56
C LYS A 694 -17.81 23.69 1.09
N HIS A 695 -18.24 22.58 0.51
CA HIS A 695 -17.36 21.53 0.00
C HIS A 695 -16.84 21.79 -1.42
N GLY A 696 -17.41 22.79 -2.11
CA GLY A 696 -17.02 23.14 -3.47
C GLY A 696 -15.86 24.13 -3.58
N PHE A 697 -15.47 24.74 -2.47
CA PHE A 697 -14.48 25.82 -2.48
C PHE A 697 -13.12 25.40 -3.06
N ASP A 698 -12.61 24.26 -2.67
CA ASP A 698 -11.31 23.78 -3.13
C ASP A 698 -11.31 23.46 -4.64
N TYR A 699 -12.44 22.97 -5.16
CA TYR A 699 -12.57 22.70 -6.60
C TYR A 699 -12.58 23.96 -7.43
N VAL A 700 -13.40 24.97 -7.03
CA VAL A 700 -13.45 26.23 -7.78
C VAL A 700 -12.14 27.00 -7.67
N LYS A 701 -11.45 26.93 -6.53
CA LYS A 701 -10.09 27.44 -6.36
C LYS A 701 -9.13 26.81 -7.37
N TYR A 702 -9.16 25.48 -7.51
CA TYR A 702 -8.32 24.79 -8.48
C TYR A 702 -8.62 25.22 -9.93
N VAL A 703 -9.92 25.27 -10.32
CA VAL A 703 -10.32 25.70 -11.68
C VAL A 703 -9.80 27.10 -12.00
N VAL A 704 -9.85 28.01 -11.02
CA VAL A 704 -9.31 29.37 -11.17
C VAL A 704 -7.79 29.37 -11.27
N GLN A 705 -7.09 28.53 -10.51
CA GLN A 705 -5.62 28.42 -10.58
C GLN A 705 -5.16 27.95 -11.97
N GLN A 706 -5.89 26.99 -12.57
CA GLN A 706 -5.60 26.50 -13.92
C GLN A 706 -5.96 27.52 -15.01
N ASN A 707 -7.03 28.30 -14.82
CA ASN A 707 -7.53 29.26 -15.80
C ASN A 707 -7.65 30.67 -15.20
N PRO A 708 -6.54 31.32 -14.82
CA PRO A 708 -6.55 32.56 -14.06
C PRO A 708 -7.14 33.77 -14.79
N TYR A 709 -7.17 33.74 -16.13
CA TYR A 709 -7.71 34.82 -16.97
C TYR A 709 -9.15 34.55 -17.47
N SER A 710 -9.73 33.39 -17.13
CA SER A 710 -11.08 33.05 -17.55
C SER A 710 -12.14 33.71 -16.67
N ASN A 711 -12.94 34.59 -17.23
CA ASN A 711 -14.07 35.21 -16.52
C ASN A 711 -15.09 34.15 -16.05
N ALA A 712 -15.31 33.09 -16.83
CA ALA A 712 -16.22 32.01 -16.46
C ALA A 712 -15.76 31.27 -15.20
N ALA A 713 -14.43 30.97 -15.09
CA ALA A 713 -13.85 30.36 -13.89
C ALA A 713 -14.04 31.25 -12.64
N TRP A 714 -13.76 32.54 -12.77
CA TRP A 714 -13.92 33.51 -11.69
C TRP A 714 -15.38 33.76 -11.32
N ASN A 715 -16.30 33.75 -12.28
CA ASN A 715 -17.73 33.82 -11.99
C ASN A 715 -18.23 32.59 -11.20
N CYS A 716 -17.78 31.41 -11.61
CA CYS A 716 -18.05 30.19 -10.85
C CYS A 716 -17.50 30.29 -9.41
N TYR A 717 -16.24 30.71 -9.26
CA TYR A 717 -15.61 30.95 -7.97
C TYR A 717 -16.41 31.94 -7.10
N TYR A 718 -16.72 33.12 -7.64
CA TYR A 718 -17.47 34.16 -6.91
C TYR A 718 -18.85 33.70 -6.49
N LYS A 719 -19.58 33.00 -7.36
CA LYS A 719 -20.92 32.46 -7.06
C LYS A 719 -20.87 31.45 -5.91
N VAL A 720 -19.86 30.56 -5.89
CA VAL A 720 -19.70 29.59 -4.79
C VAL A 720 -19.36 30.32 -3.48
N ILE A 721 -18.42 31.26 -3.51
CA ILE A 721 -18.00 32.00 -2.32
C ILE A 721 -19.11 32.91 -1.76
N SER A 722 -19.91 33.54 -2.62
CA SER A 722 -21.01 34.42 -2.17
C SER A 722 -22.04 33.70 -1.31
N ARG A 723 -22.05 32.36 -1.36
CA ARG A 723 -22.96 31.50 -0.59
C ARG A 723 -22.31 30.92 0.69
N LEU A 724 -20.99 31.15 0.91
CA LEU A 724 -20.31 30.69 2.12
C LEU A 724 -20.58 31.66 3.29
N GLU A 725 -20.96 31.11 4.45
CA GLU A 725 -21.19 31.90 5.67
C GLU A 725 -19.89 32.41 6.28
N ASP A 726 -18.81 31.56 6.27
CA ASP A 726 -17.47 31.87 6.80
C ASP A 726 -16.55 32.46 5.71
N ARG A 727 -16.86 33.70 5.28
CA ARG A 727 -16.31 34.29 4.06
C ARG A 727 -14.82 34.70 4.15
N TYR A 728 -14.20 34.79 5.34
CA TYR A 728 -13.10 35.75 5.45
C TYR A 728 -11.69 35.18 5.53
N SER A 729 -11.40 34.02 6.12
CA SER A 729 -10.04 33.63 6.34
C SER A 729 -9.34 32.91 5.16
N ARG A 730 -9.97 31.88 4.61
CA ARG A 730 -9.39 31.08 3.51
C ARG A 730 -9.43 31.81 2.17
N HIS A 731 -10.54 32.48 1.90
CA HIS A 731 -10.76 33.21 0.66
C HIS A 731 -9.78 34.39 0.52
N ASN A 732 -9.64 35.22 1.56
CA ASN A 732 -8.74 36.38 1.53
C ASN A 732 -7.28 35.96 1.31
N LYS A 733 -6.85 34.86 1.94
CA LYS A 733 -5.51 34.30 1.71
C LYS A 733 -5.31 33.90 0.25
N PHE A 734 -6.29 33.21 -0.35
CA PHE A 734 -6.23 32.80 -1.74
C PHE A 734 -6.19 33.98 -2.71
N ILE A 735 -7.10 34.98 -2.56
CA ILE A 735 -7.13 36.18 -3.39
C ILE A 735 -5.81 36.96 -3.29
N ARG A 736 -5.26 37.10 -2.08
CA ARG A 736 -3.96 37.75 -1.88
C ARG A 736 -2.82 37.02 -2.58
N ASN A 737 -2.79 35.70 -2.48
CA ASN A 737 -1.80 34.88 -3.19
C ASN A 737 -1.93 35.04 -4.70
N MET A 738 -3.14 35.02 -5.25
CA MET A 738 -3.37 35.19 -6.69
C MET A 738 -2.93 36.58 -7.17
N ARG A 739 -3.18 37.64 -6.40
CA ARG A 739 -2.70 39.01 -6.70
C ARG A 739 -1.17 39.09 -6.72
N ASN A 740 -0.52 38.42 -5.73
CA ASN A 740 0.95 38.45 -5.63
C ASN A 740 1.64 37.63 -6.73
N THR A 741 1.03 36.50 -7.13
CA THR A 741 1.62 35.61 -8.17
C THR A 741 1.32 36.06 -9.58
N ARG A 742 0.23 36.82 -9.81
CA ARG A 742 -0.28 37.23 -11.12
C ARG A 742 -0.72 38.70 -11.09
N ASN A 743 0.23 39.61 -11.12
CA ASN A 743 -0.01 41.07 -11.02
C ASN A 743 -0.81 41.66 -12.18
N ASP A 744 -0.87 40.96 -13.32
CA ASP A 744 -1.61 41.33 -14.54
C ASP A 744 -3.06 40.82 -14.56
N CYS A 745 -3.45 40.01 -13.60
CA CYS A 745 -4.79 39.44 -13.51
C CYS A 745 -5.72 40.40 -12.76
N ILE A 746 -6.74 40.91 -13.44
CA ILE A 746 -7.69 41.88 -12.86
C ILE A 746 -8.80 41.24 -12.02
N GLN A 747 -9.17 39.99 -12.30
CA GLN A 747 -10.29 39.33 -11.69
C GLN A 747 -10.19 39.22 -10.15
N PRO A 748 -9.05 38.80 -9.55
CA PRO A 748 -8.93 38.76 -8.10
C PRO A 748 -9.03 40.14 -7.46
N ILE A 749 -8.57 41.19 -8.14
CA ILE A 749 -8.66 42.57 -7.69
C ILE A 749 -10.14 43.04 -7.67
N ILE A 750 -10.87 42.78 -8.74
CA ILE A 750 -12.32 43.09 -8.81
C ILE A 750 -13.11 42.35 -7.73
N ILE A 751 -12.83 41.05 -7.52
CA ILE A 751 -13.51 40.25 -6.51
C ILE A 751 -13.23 40.78 -5.10
N SER A 752 -11.98 41.16 -4.82
CA SER A 752 -11.62 41.83 -3.58
C SER A 752 -12.40 43.12 -3.39
N GLY A 753 -12.47 43.95 -4.43
CA GLY A 753 -13.29 45.18 -4.43
C GLY A 753 -14.77 44.93 -4.17
N HIS A 754 -15.36 43.89 -4.79
CA HIS A 754 -16.75 43.52 -4.53
C HIS A 754 -16.96 43.08 -3.08
N GLN A 755 -16.03 42.37 -2.47
CA GLN A 755 -16.09 42.03 -1.05
C GLN A 755 -16.05 43.24 -0.14
N PHE A 756 -15.11 44.17 -0.36
CA PHE A 756 -15.05 45.39 0.39
C PHE A 756 -16.33 46.23 0.24
N ASN A 757 -16.86 46.26 -0.99
CA ASN A 757 -18.11 47.00 -1.24
C ASN A 757 -19.30 46.36 -0.52
N SER A 758 -19.41 45.02 -0.48
CA SER A 758 -20.46 44.31 0.25
C SER A 758 -20.39 44.50 1.76
N LEU A 759 -19.18 44.79 2.30
CA LEU A 759 -18.93 45.13 3.70
C LEU A 759 -19.09 46.61 3.99
N SER A 760 -19.58 47.40 3.03
CA SER A 760 -19.66 48.87 3.11
C SER A 760 -18.31 49.58 3.31
N GLN A 761 -17.20 48.88 3.02
CA GLN A 761 -15.82 49.46 3.04
C GLN A 761 -15.51 50.14 1.70
N HIS A 762 -16.32 51.10 1.30
CA HIS A 762 -16.27 51.70 -0.04
C HIS A 762 -14.91 52.34 -0.38
N GLN A 763 -14.15 52.82 0.61
CA GLN A 763 -12.82 53.37 0.38
C GLN A 763 -11.82 52.31 -0.07
N ALA A 764 -11.80 51.15 0.59
CA ALA A 764 -10.96 50.02 0.20
C ALA A 764 -11.39 49.42 -1.17
N ALA A 765 -12.70 49.30 -1.37
CA ALA A 765 -13.26 48.90 -2.64
C ALA A 765 -12.82 49.80 -3.79
N THR A 766 -12.92 51.13 -3.59
CA THR A 766 -12.49 52.08 -4.61
C THR A 766 -10.99 51.98 -4.92
N ALA A 767 -10.14 51.76 -3.89
CA ALA A 767 -8.70 51.54 -4.10
C ALA A 767 -8.43 50.35 -4.96
N ASP A 768 -9.05 49.19 -4.67
CA ASP A 768 -8.92 47.97 -5.51
C ASP A 768 -9.41 48.19 -6.93
N TYR A 769 -10.59 48.82 -7.13
CA TYR A 769 -11.10 49.09 -8.47
C TYR A 769 -10.21 50.07 -9.25
N LEU A 770 -9.59 51.03 -8.62
CA LEU A 770 -8.62 51.96 -9.24
C LEU A 770 -7.32 51.22 -9.62
N GLU A 771 -6.91 50.19 -8.84
CA GLU A 771 -5.81 49.33 -9.22
C GLU A 771 -6.15 48.53 -10.49
N ALA A 772 -7.36 47.94 -10.52
CA ALA A 772 -7.83 47.24 -11.71
C ALA A 772 -7.94 48.18 -12.94
N TYR A 773 -8.33 49.43 -12.72
CA TYR A 773 -8.43 50.43 -13.79
C TYR A 773 -7.07 50.78 -14.40
N LYS A 774 -5.99 50.78 -13.62
CA LYS A 774 -4.63 50.99 -14.17
C LYS A 774 -4.23 49.92 -15.14
N ILE A 775 -4.75 48.70 -14.99
CA ILE A 775 -4.46 47.55 -15.91
C ILE A 775 -5.37 47.66 -17.15
N GLN A 776 -6.66 47.87 -16.95
CA GLN A 776 -7.67 47.95 -18.04
C GLN A 776 -8.60 49.14 -17.87
N PRO A 777 -8.22 50.32 -18.36
CA PRO A 777 -9.02 51.54 -18.16
C PRO A 777 -10.33 51.55 -18.99
N ASP A 778 -10.39 50.77 -20.08
CA ASP A 778 -11.54 50.75 -20.98
C ASP A 778 -12.49 49.55 -20.72
N ASN A 779 -12.38 48.94 -19.56
CA ASN A 779 -13.31 47.88 -19.12
C ASN A 779 -14.58 48.53 -18.55
N PRO A 780 -15.77 48.25 -19.12
CA PRO A 780 -17.02 48.83 -18.65
C PRO A 780 -17.34 48.52 -17.20
N LEU A 781 -17.15 47.25 -16.76
CA LEU A 781 -17.45 46.79 -15.43
C LEU A 781 -16.60 47.56 -14.36
N ILE A 782 -15.31 47.77 -14.65
CA ILE A 782 -14.43 48.49 -13.75
C ILE A 782 -14.87 49.93 -13.57
N ASN A 783 -15.24 50.59 -14.69
CA ASN A 783 -15.73 51.98 -14.64
C ASN A 783 -17.04 52.08 -13.86
N LEU A 784 -17.97 51.13 -14.04
CA LEU A 784 -19.21 51.06 -13.24
C LEU A 784 -18.91 50.87 -11.76
N CYS A 785 -18.02 49.95 -11.41
CA CYS A 785 -17.67 49.67 -10.02
C CYS A 785 -17.02 50.86 -9.31
N ILE A 786 -16.10 51.54 -9.99
CA ILE A 786 -15.49 52.77 -9.45
C ILE A 786 -16.55 53.84 -9.24
N GLY A 787 -17.37 54.11 -10.26
CA GLY A 787 -18.41 55.13 -10.18
C GLY A 787 -19.39 54.91 -9.03
N THR A 788 -19.90 53.69 -8.90
CA THR A 788 -20.84 53.32 -7.84
C THR A 788 -20.19 53.33 -6.48
N SER A 789 -18.93 52.88 -6.34
CA SER A 789 -18.19 52.85 -5.07
C SER A 789 -17.86 54.24 -4.58
N LEU A 790 -17.46 55.16 -5.46
CA LEU A 790 -17.21 56.58 -5.12
C LEU A 790 -18.48 57.27 -4.66
N ILE A 791 -19.60 57.03 -5.30
CA ILE A 791 -20.88 57.59 -4.89
C ILE A 791 -21.29 57.08 -3.52
N ASN A 792 -21.21 55.74 -3.31
CA ASN A 792 -21.52 55.16 -2.00
C ASN A 792 -20.58 55.67 -0.90
N LEU A 793 -19.27 55.82 -1.19
CA LEU A 793 -18.31 56.41 -0.28
C LEU A 793 -18.74 57.84 0.15
N ALA A 794 -19.15 58.69 -0.83
CA ALA A 794 -19.60 60.01 -0.60
C ALA A 794 -20.89 60.12 0.23
N LEU A 795 -21.78 59.12 0.08
CA LEU A 795 -23.06 59.06 0.79
C LEU A 795 -22.94 58.49 2.20
N GLY A 796 -21.97 57.55 2.42
CA GLY A 796 -21.81 56.78 3.64
C GLY A 796 -20.98 57.46 4.74
N PHE A 797 -20.10 58.42 4.39
CA PHE A 797 -19.16 59.04 5.35
C PHE A 797 -19.23 60.57 5.40
N ARG A 798 -18.79 61.16 6.52
CA ARG A 798 -18.59 62.59 6.68
C ARG A 798 -17.27 63.01 6.01
N LEU A 799 -17.27 62.99 4.68
CA LEU A 799 -16.09 63.44 3.93
C LEU A 799 -16.09 64.96 3.71
N LYS A 800 -14.92 65.61 3.86
CA LYS A 800 -14.76 67.03 3.56
C LYS A 800 -15.02 67.32 2.05
N ASN A 801 -14.60 66.42 1.18
CA ASN A 801 -14.67 66.56 -0.26
C ASN A 801 -15.80 65.70 -0.91
N LYS A 802 -16.94 65.60 -0.25
CA LYS A 802 -18.09 64.81 -0.68
C LYS A 802 -18.49 65.05 -2.16
N HIS A 803 -18.62 66.33 -2.52
CA HIS A 803 -19.04 66.72 -3.88
C HIS A 803 -17.99 66.34 -4.93
N HIS A 804 -16.71 66.42 -4.59
CA HIS A 804 -15.66 65.99 -5.53
C HIS A 804 -15.72 64.49 -5.79
N CYS A 805 -15.93 63.65 -4.76
CA CYS A 805 -16.13 62.23 -4.91
C CYS A 805 -17.36 61.91 -5.79
N ILE A 806 -18.46 62.64 -5.61
CA ILE A 806 -19.66 62.47 -6.43
C ILE A 806 -19.39 62.80 -7.91
N LEU A 807 -18.70 63.93 -8.17
CA LEU A 807 -18.33 64.35 -9.53
C LEU A 807 -17.41 63.32 -10.21
N GLN A 808 -16.41 62.81 -9.53
CA GLN A 808 -15.53 61.75 -9.98
C GLN A 808 -16.35 60.47 -10.26
N GLY A 809 -17.26 60.07 -9.37
CA GLY A 809 -18.14 58.94 -9.55
C GLY A 809 -18.97 59.03 -10.83
N PHE A 810 -19.58 60.19 -11.09
CA PHE A 810 -20.30 60.43 -12.33
C PHE A 810 -19.37 60.45 -13.57
N ALA A 811 -18.17 60.96 -13.46
CA ALA A 811 -17.22 60.93 -14.57
C ALA A 811 -16.92 59.50 -15.03
N PHE A 812 -16.73 58.56 -14.11
CA PHE A 812 -16.57 57.15 -14.39
C PHE A 812 -17.86 56.49 -14.95
N LEU A 813 -19.04 56.87 -14.41
CA LEU A 813 -20.32 56.36 -14.90
C LEU A 813 -20.61 56.87 -16.33
N TYR A 814 -20.23 58.09 -16.67
CA TYR A 814 -20.35 58.60 -18.04
C TYR A 814 -19.33 57.94 -18.98
N LYS A 815 -18.12 57.59 -18.49
CA LYS A 815 -17.18 56.79 -19.27
C LYS A 815 -17.77 55.40 -19.52
N TYR A 816 -18.34 54.77 -18.49
CA TYR A 816 -19.07 53.50 -18.62
C TYR A 816 -20.16 53.57 -19.65
N LEU A 817 -20.99 54.65 -19.65
CA LEU A 817 -22.07 54.82 -20.62
C LEU A 817 -21.54 54.83 -22.05
N ARG A 818 -20.43 55.53 -22.31
CA ARG A 818 -19.81 55.57 -23.64
C ARG A 818 -19.22 54.22 -24.05
N LEU A 819 -18.62 53.47 -23.11
CA LEU A 819 -18.05 52.18 -23.39
C LEU A 819 -19.13 51.11 -23.67
N CYS A 820 -20.33 51.30 -23.16
CA CYS A 820 -21.47 50.43 -23.41
C CYS A 820 -22.41 50.91 -24.53
N ASP A 821 -21.94 51.76 -25.44
CA ASP A 821 -22.71 52.30 -26.57
C ASP A 821 -24.11 52.83 -26.19
N ASN A 822 -24.19 53.53 -25.05
CA ASN A 822 -25.43 54.05 -24.51
C ASN A 822 -26.49 52.97 -24.22
N SER A 823 -26.09 51.83 -23.68
CA SER A 823 -27.00 50.73 -23.37
C SER A 823 -28.06 51.09 -22.34
N GLN A 824 -29.18 50.35 -22.38
CA GLN A 824 -30.29 50.52 -21.46
C GLN A 824 -29.83 50.37 -19.99
N GLU A 825 -28.93 49.38 -19.70
CA GLU A 825 -28.36 49.16 -18.38
C GLU A 825 -27.53 50.36 -17.90
N ALA A 826 -26.73 50.95 -18.79
CA ALA A 826 -25.89 52.10 -18.44
C ALA A 826 -26.72 53.34 -18.07
N PHE A 827 -27.77 53.64 -18.86
CA PHE A 827 -28.72 54.68 -18.49
C PHE A 827 -29.44 54.45 -17.19
N TYR A 828 -29.85 53.20 -16.95
CA TYR A 828 -30.50 52.79 -15.70
C TYR A 828 -29.58 52.97 -14.48
N ASN A 829 -28.32 52.56 -14.57
CA ASN A 829 -27.35 52.71 -13.48
C ASN A 829 -27.02 54.18 -13.19
N ILE A 830 -26.95 55.04 -14.22
CA ILE A 830 -26.78 56.48 -14.01
C ILE A 830 -28.06 57.07 -13.35
N ALA A 831 -29.25 56.70 -13.81
CA ALA A 831 -30.50 57.15 -13.19
C ALA A 831 -30.55 56.80 -11.68
N ARG A 832 -30.14 55.53 -11.34
CA ARG A 832 -30.04 55.11 -9.93
C ARG A 832 -29.00 55.96 -9.16
N ALA A 833 -27.87 56.22 -9.77
CA ALA A 833 -26.81 57.05 -9.11
C ALA A 833 -27.36 58.45 -8.82
N TYR A 834 -28.07 59.10 -9.77
CA TYR A 834 -28.70 60.41 -9.53
C TYR A 834 -29.76 60.34 -8.45
N GLN A 835 -30.55 59.31 -8.45
CA GLN A 835 -31.60 59.09 -7.44
C GLN A 835 -30.95 58.95 -6.04
N HIS A 836 -29.85 58.20 -5.90
CA HIS A 836 -29.16 58.01 -4.65
C HIS A 836 -28.49 59.31 -4.13
N VAL A 837 -28.01 60.13 -5.01
CA VAL A 837 -27.41 61.46 -4.66
C VAL A 837 -28.52 62.48 -4.34
N GLY A 838 -29.78 62.21 -4.67
CA GLY A 838 -30.89 63.09 -4.45
C GLY A 838 -31.19 64.08 -5.61
N LEU A 839 -30.53 63.94 -6.74
CA LEU A 839 -30.78 64.70 -7.98
C LEU A 839 -31.98 64.14 -8.75
N VAL A 840 -33.13 64.27 -8.16
CA VAL A 840 -34.40 63.56 -8.57
C VAL A 840 -34.85 63.92 -9.95
N THR A 841 -34.72 65.14 -10.40
CA THR A 841 -35.09 65.56 -11.75
C THR A 841 -34.24 64.93 -12.82
N LEU A 842 -32.94 64.81 -12.59
CA LEU A 842 -32.03 64.12 -13.49
C LEU A 842 -32.27 62.66 -13.50
N ALA A 843 -32.51 62.02 -12.32
CA ALA A 843 -32.89 60.64 -12.21
C ALA A 843 -34.14 60.30 -13.04
N ALA A 844 -35.18 61.12 -12.92
CA ALA A 844 -36.42 60.95 -13.66
C ALA A 844 -36.17 61.01 -15.17
N SER A 845 -35.44 62.04 -15.67
CA SER A 845 -35.08 62.13 -17.09
C SER A 845 -34.32 60.93 -17.63
N TYR A 846 -33.41 60.37 -16.82
CA TYR A 846 -32.67 59.16 -17.26
C TYR A 846 -33.54 57.93 -17.20
N TYR A 847 -34.47 57.76 -16.26
CA TYR A 847 -35.40 56.64 -16.25
C TYR A 847 -36.40 56.72 -17.41
N GLU A 848 -36.85 57.94 -17.78
CA GLU A 848 -37.69 58.18 -18.98
C GLU A 848 -36.94 57.76 -20.24
N LYS A 849 -35.64 58.03 -20.37
CA LYS A 849 -34.80 57.56 -21.50
C LYS A 849 -34.80 56.06 -21.56
N VAL A 850 -34.58 55.34 -20.40
CA VAL A 850 -34.66 53.90 -20.35
C VAL A 850 -36.02 53.37 -20.83
N SER A 851 -37.11 53.96 -20.34
CA SER A 851 -38.47 53.56 -20.71
C SER A 851 -38.78 53.78 -22.19
N ALA A 852 -38.15 54.77 -22.81
CA ALA A 852 -38.34 55.08 -24.21
C ALA A 852 -37.51 54.24 -25.19
N MET A 853 -36.50 53.52 -24.69
CA MET A 853 -35.62 52.66 -25.49
C MET A 853 -36.39 51.44 -25.98
N LYS A 854 -36.12 51.01 -27.23
CA LYS A 854 -36.62 49.74 -27.74
C LYS A 854 -35.92 48.58 -27.05
N GLU A 855 -36.60 47.43 -26.94
CA GLU A 855 -35.96 46.20 -26.51
C GLU A 855 -34.70 45.97 -27.32
N LYS A 856 -33.57 45.89 -26.62
CA LYS A 856 -32.34 45.43 -27.24
C LYS A 856 -32.25 43.93 -26.96
N ASP A 857 -31.91 43.18 -28.03
CA ASP A 857 -31.63 41.74 -27.93
C ASP A 857 -30.26 41.49 -27.26
N GLU A 858 -30.08 41.88 -26.03
CA GLU A 858 -28.89 41.51 -25.26
C GLU A 858 -29.14 40.19 -24.55
N PRO A 859 -28.40 39.11 -24.89
CA PRO A 859 -28.62 37.81 -24.27
C PRO A 859 -28.25 37.85 -22.79
N VAL A 860 -29.09 37.34 -21.92
CA VAL A 860 -28.76 37.07 -20.53
C VAL A 860 -27.55 36.13 -20.53
N PRO A 861 -26.47 36.42 -19.75
CA PRO A 861 -25.30 35.53 -19.68
C PRO A 861 -25.72 34.14 -19.25
N LYS A 862 -25.54 33.13 -20.13
CA LYS A 862 -25.84 31.73 -19.80
C LYS A 862 -24.91 31.26 -18.70
N LEU A 863 -25.46 30.52 -17.77
CA LEU A 863 -24.64 29.84 -16.77
C LEU A 863 -23.77 28.77 -17.45
N PRO A 864 -22.55 28.49 -17.00
CA PRO A 864 -21.60 27.56 -17.65
C PRO A 864 -22.13 26.13 -17.86
N TYR A 865 -23.29 25.80 -17.27
CA TYR A 865 -23.90 24.44 -17.27
C TYR A 865 -25.32 24.36 -17.77
N GLU A 866 -25.87 25.43 -18.23
CA GLU A 866 -27.10 25.32 -19.01
C GLU A 866 -26.74 24.59 -20.31
N LYS A 867 -27.09 23.30 -20.40
CA LYS A 867 -27.11 22.59 -21.68
C LYS A 867 -27.86 23.49 -22.65
N PRO A 868 -27.38 23.63 -23.89
CA PRO A 868 -28.24 24.17 -24.92
C PRO A 868 -29.50 23.31 -24.90
N LEU A 869 -30.60 23.87 -24.44
CA LEU A 869 -31.90 23.21 -24.54
C LEU A 869 -32.05 22.73 -25.99
N PRO A 870 -32.48 21.48 -26.21
CA PRO A 870 -32.84 21.06 -27.56
C PRO A 870 -33.77 22.12 -28.10
N VAL A 871 -33.46 22.66 -29.29
CA VAL A 871 -34.18 23.77 -29.93
C VAL A 871 -35.65 23.50 -29.77
N PRO A 872 -36.37 24.21 -28.89
CA PRO A 872 -37.82 24.14 -28.91
C PRO A 872 -38.27 24.90 -30.16
N ASP A 873 -39.37 24.47 -30.74
CA ASP A 873 -40.08 25.14 -31.82
C ASP A 873 -40.13 26.65 -31.56
N GLN A 874 -39.85 27.42 -32.59
CA GLN A 874 -39.55 28.87 -32.63
C GLN A 874 -40.58 29.81 -31.96
N GLN A 875 -41.52 29.33 -31.22
CA GLN A 875 -42.59 30.14 -30.61
C GLN A 875 -42.40 30.51 -29.14
N ASP A 876 -41.56 29.84 -28.37
CA ASP A 876 -41.36 30.13 -26.94
C ASP A 876 -39.98 30.76 -26.56
N ALA A 877 -39.21 31.23 -27.52
CA ALA A 877 -37.90 31.81 -27.30
C ALA A 877 -37.87 33.26 -26.75
N LYS A 878 -39.01 33.75 -26.22
CA LYS A 878 -39.16 35.16 -25.76
C LYS A 878 -38.54 35.49 -24.40
N SER A 879 -37.94 34.54 -23.64
CA SER A 879 -37.62 34.79 -22.23
C SER A 879 -36.16 35.07 -21.85
N ASN A 880 -35.23 35.24 -22.82
CA ASN A 880 -33.82 35.33 -22.51
C ASN A 880 -33.13 36.70 -22.72
N TYR A 881 -33.90 37.75 -22.69
CA TYR A 881 -33.37 39.11 -22.87
C TYR A 881 -33.55 39.95 -21.59
N CYS A 882 -32.53 40.74 -21.24
CA CYS A 882 -32.57 41.64 -20.10
C CYS A 882 -33.25 42.96 -20.52
N ASP A 883 -34.48 43.20 -20.05
CA ASP A 883 -35.23 44.43 -20.24
C ASP A 883 -35.45 45.16 -18.91
N LEU A 884 -34.84 46.33 -18.74
CA LEU A 884 -34.90 47.15 -17.53
C LEU A 884 -35.98 48.24 -17.55
N ARG A 885 -36.86 48.29 -18.58
CA ARG A 885 -37.89 49.29 -18.65
C ARG A 885 -38.88 49.20 -17.50
N ARG A 886 -39.20 48.00 -17.09
CA ARG A 886 -40.13 47.76 -15.98
C ARG A 886 -39.54 48.27 -14.62
N GLU A 887 -38.29 48.01 -14.37
CA GLU A 887 -37.57 48.46 -13.19
C GLU A 887 -37.41 50.01 -13.20
N ALA A 888 -37.10 50.54 -14.37
CA ALA A 888 -36.99 51.99 -14.55
C ALA A 888 -38.33 52.69 -14.33
N ALA A 889 -39.41 52.18 -14.92
CA ALA A 889 -40.77 52.70 -14.73
C ALA A 889 -41.22 52.60 -13.25
N TYR A 890 -40.88 51.50 -12.54
CA TYR A 890 -41.18 51.38 -11.12
C TYR A 890 -40.42 52.41 -10.30
N ASN A 891 -39.14 52.63 -10.55
CA ASN A 891 -38.37 53.66 -9.86
C ASN A 891 -38.90 55.09 -10.18
N LEU A 892 -39.26 55.35 -11.42
CA LEU A 892 -39.86 56.60 -11.87
C LEU A 892 -41.20 56.82 -11.17
N HIS A 893 -42.04 55.80 -11.06
CA HIS A 893 -43.29 55.84 -10.27
C HIS A 893 -43.00 56.26 -8.82
N LEU A 894 -41.98 55.69 -8.16
CA LEU A 894 -41.63 56.11 -6.79
C LEU A 894 -41.22 57.58 -6.69
N ILE A 895 -40.51 58.09 -7.69
CA ILE A 895 -40.13 59.49 -7.78
C ILE A 895 -41.39 60.39 -7.91
N TYR A 896 -42.25 60.11 -8.83
CA TYR A 896 -43.45 60.85 -9.05
C TYR A 896 -44.43 60.80 -7.88
N LYS A 897 -44.56 59.66 -7.24
CA LYS A 897 -45.30 59.50 -5.99
C LYS A 897 -44.78 60.37 -4.88
N LYS A 898 -43.47 60.44 -4.67
CA LYS A 898 -42.83 61.30 -3.67
C LYS A 898 -42.93 62.77 -3.99
N SER A 899 -42.98 63.17 -5.25
CA SER A 899 -43.13 64.54 -5.64
C SER A 899 -44.59 65.07 -5.67
N GLY A 900 -45.56 64.15 -5.33
CA GLY A 900 -46.96 64.49 -5.31
C GLY A 900 -47.67 64.35 -6.69
N ALA A 901 -46.95 64.02 -7.75
CA ALA A 901 -47.52 63.83 -9.10
C ALA A 901 -48.17 62.44 -9.26
N VAL A 902 -49.21 62.22 -8.50
CA VAL A 902 -49.89 60.93 -8.35
C VAL A 902 -50.48 60.39 -9.65
N ASP A 903 -50.98 61.23 -10.50
CA ASP A 903 -51.57 60.83 -11.79
C ASP A 903 -50.49 60.37 -12.78
N LEU A 904 -49.41 61.05 -12.86
CA LEU A 904 -48.25 60.59 -13.63
C LEU A 904 -47.68 59.25 -13.08
N ALA A 905 -47.64 59.12 -11.77
CA ALA A 905 -47.21 57.88 -11.10
C ALA A 905 -48.13 56.70 -11.52
N ARG A 906 -49.44 56.90 -11.53
CA ARG A 906 -50.38 55.87 -11.95
C ARG A 906 -50.28 55.55 -13.43
N GLN A 907 -50.09 56.57 -14.27
CA GLN A 907 -49.95 56.42 -15.72
C GLN A 907 -48.74 55.60 -16.07
N ILE A 908 -47.58 55.84 -15.44
CA ILE A 908 -46.35 55.06 -15.63
C ILE A 908 -46.54 53.58 -15.25
N LEU A 909 -47.16 53.27 -14.09
CA LEU A 909 -47.45 51.89 -13.70
C LEU A 909 -48.43 51.23 -14.72
N LYS A 910 -49.45 51.92 -15.18
CA LYS A 910 -50.40 51.39 -16.16
C LYS A 910 -49.70 51.05 -17.48
N ASN A 911 -48.78 51.93 -17.93
CA ASN A 911 -48.11 51.76 -19.24
C ASN A 911 -47.02 50.72 -19.25
N HIS A 912 -46.31 50.48 -18.16
CA HIS A 912 -45.11 49.68 -18.14
C HIS A 912 -45.10 48.55 -17.12
N CYS A 913 -45.96 48.58 -16.10
CA CYS A 913 -45.98 47.62 -15.02
C CYS A 913 -47.29 46.83 -14.88
N ALA A 914 -48.30 47.15 -15.63
CA ALA A 914 -49.52 46.37 -15.70
C ALA A 914 -49.25 45.07 -16.45
N VAL A 915 -49.64 43.94 -15.88
CA VAL A 915 -49.51 42.59 -16.47
C VAL A 915 -50.68 42.40 -17.43
#